data_4bb91ada3e03b864f086634eb4bf2692
#
_entry.id   4bb91ada3e03b864f086634eb4bf2692
#
_cell.length_a   1.000
_cell.length_b   1.000
_cell.length_c   1.000
_cell.angle_alpha   90.00
_cell.angle_beta   90.00
_cell.angle_gamma   90.00
#
_symmetry.space_group_name_H-M   'P 1'
#
loop_
_entity.id
_entity.type
_entity.pdbx_description
1 polymer ?
#
loop_
_entity_poly.entity_id
_entity_poly.type
_entity_poly.pdbx_seq_one_letter_code
_entity_poly.pdbx_strand_id
1 'polypeptide(L)'
;MLQDFRFAFRQLRKSPGFAVIAILTLAVAIGVNSAIFALVNTVILRPIVPVRPEEVVDVFTARQNAAHDYRQFSYNEFTTLREATDVFSEVAAEQFALAGIGRDEGMRRSFVFLTSDNFFALEGVQPLYGRFYNAAEARPNANVPVAVASYAFWKRIGGRIDLIGKPLIINGQTYTLIGVAPKDFSGVSALLAPDLWLPLGVYSQLGSAFSDRAGAADLAAPKNYTLNLIARLKPGLTIEAAKSRLPALSQRLTAIQPPDSDGARALQIVKPSRFSISTSPSDDGPIGFAGTLLIAMAAAVLFIACLNLANMLLARGANRSREIALRLALGASRWRIVRQLLCEGFVLALAGGTLGLLISYWSNGLLVNSFGTLFGSMNFSLVLNLQPDLTVLALTFAVCLVATLLFSLGPALKATKADLVNDLKQQVGEPAHVGRLNRFFAGRHLLVMAQIALSLMLLFSAGLFFRGAMKASALYPGFDRRGGISAEMDFTLGKTSETRAWQTMFAALHRVQQLPGVRAAALTTMLPYGNLTNGRRIMRMDQAAVAKADPKAPEAGKSSIFTAVTPGWFDAIGVKILRGRDFTTTEAENKDTPRVAIIDEMMAQQLFPKSDALGQHIRYTTPPSGGSPNDLTIVGIVSKHRHEVLGDEIPRRLFVPFAQAYSGSVILETRLTRNDRAAVTAMIPTIRQTLRNVDPTMPILRIIPFADIVESNVGLWAVRFGAVLFGVFGVIALLLAAVGVYGVKAYSVARRTREIGIRMALGAGRRDIFTLIMKQGVLQTACALGVGVLLALGLGRVLAQMLYQVSPTDPAALGVSSLLLGAAALLACYLPARRATRVSPMTALRTE
;
A
#
# COMPACT_ATOMS: atom_id res chain seq x y z
N MET A 1 -23.37 -10.85 -40.69
CA MET A 1 -22.57 -10.88 -39.48
C MET A 1 -21.98 -12.27 -39.22
N LEU A 2 -22.77 -13.36 -39.07
CA LEU A 2 -22.22 -14.71 -38.78
C LEU A 2 -21.17 -15.17 -39.81
N GLN A 3 -21.36 -14.84 -41.10
CA GLN A 3 -20.39 -15.15 -42.17
C GLN A 3 -19.08 -14.36 -41.99
N ASP A 4 -19.13 -13.10 -41.48
CA ASP A 4 -17.95 -12.27 -41.25
C ASP A 4 -17.11 -12.85 -40.08
N PHE A 5 -17.78 -13.35 -39.02
CA PHE A 5 -17.10 -14.04 -37.93
C PHE A 5 -16.45 -15.36 -38.34
N ARG A 6 -17.15 -16.19 -39.10
CA ARG A 6 -16.57 -17.43 -39.64
C ARG A 6 -15.37 -17.14 -40.54
N PHE A 7 -15.42 -16.07 -41.31
CA PHE A 7 -14.31 -15.63 -42.15
C PHE A 7 -13.14 -15.17 -41.29
N ALA A 8 -13.38 -14.32 -40.28
CA ALA A 8 -12.36 -13.83 -39.35
C ALA A 8 -11.65 -15.00 -38.67
N PHE A 9 -12.39 -15.97 -38.12
CA PHE A 9 -11.81 -17.14 -37.47
C PHE A 9 -10.96 -17.99 -38.42
N ARG A 10 -11.47 -18.28 -39.65
CA ARG A 10 -10.74 -19.03 -40.66
C ARG A 10 -9.45 -18.32 -41.08
N GLN A 11 -9.48 -16.99 -41.10
CA GLN A 11 -8.36 -16.15 -41.49
C GLN A 11 -7.30 -16.08 -40.40
N LEU A 12 -7.68 -16.02 -39.11
CA LEU A 12 -6.76 -16.09 -37.98
C LEU A 12 -6.06 -17.45 -37.88
N ARG A 13 -6.81 -18.53 -38.18
CA ARG A 13 -6.27 -19.89 -38.24
C ARG A 13 -5.23 -20.10 -39.36
N LYS A 14 -5.33 -19.35 -40.47
CA LYS A 14 -4.31 -19.37 -41.56
C LYS A 14 -3.00 -18.66 -41.19
N SER A 15 -2.98 -17.83 -40.12
CA SER A 15 -1.80 -17.09 -39.65
C SER A 15 -1.63 -17.23 -38.13
N PRO A 16 -1.30 -18.43 -37.65
CA PRO A 16 -1.30 -18.70 -36.20
C PRO A 16 -0.30 -17.87 -35.43
N GLY A 17 0.90 -17.62 -35.95
CA GLY A 17 1.92 -16.81 -35.28
C GLY A 17 1.47 -15.37 -35.04
N PHE A 18 0.76 -14.74 -36.00
CA PHE A 18 0.17 -13.43 -35.82
C PHE A 18 -0.93 -13.46 -34.73
N ALA A 19 -1.84 -14.44 -34.82
CA ALA A 19 -2.96 -14.54 -33.90
C ALA A 19 -2.45 -14.71 -32.45
N VAL A 20 -1.50 -15.60 -32.23
CA VAL A 20 -0.91 -15.85 -30.90
C VAL A 20 -0.25 -14.59 -30.34
N ILE A 21 0.59 -13.91 -31.11
CA ILE A 21 1.28 -12.70 -30.64
C ILE A 21 0.26 -11.59 -30.33
N ALA A 22 -0.75 -11.37 -31.20
CA ALA A 22 -1.78 -10.38 -30.99
C ALA A 22 -2.62 -10.68 -29.73
N ILE A 23 -3.06 -11.93 -29.56
CA ILE A 23 -3.84 -12.38 -28.40
C ILE A 23 -3.01 -12.24 -27.11
N LEU A 24 -1.74 -12.68 -27.09
CA LEU A 24 -0.88 -12.56 -25.92
C LEU A 24 -0.60 -11.10 -25.56
N THR A 25 -0.35 -10.24 -26.54
CA THR A 25 -0.15 -8.80 -26.35
C THR A 25 -1.37 -8.17 -25.68
N LEU A 26 -2.56 -8.47 -26.17
CA LEU A 26 -3.81 -7.98 -25.59
C LEU A 26 -4.07 -8.60 -24.22
N ALA A 27 -3.87 -9.91 -24.06
CA ALA A 27 -4.12 -10.62 -22.82
C ALA A 27 -3.28 -10.08 -21.65
N VAL A 28 -2.00 -9.83 -21.88
CA VAL A 28 -1.11 -9.28 -20.83
C VAL A 28 -1.53 -7.85 -20.48
N ALA A 29 -1.77 -7.00 -21.49
CA ALA A 29 -2.18 -5.62 -21.25
C ALA A 29 -3.53 -5.52 -20.53
N ILE A 30 -4.53 -6.30 -20.97
CA ILE A 30 -5.87 -6.33 -20.37
C ILE A 30 -5.80 -6.94 -18.96
N GLY A 31 -5.05 -8.02 -18.78
CA GLY A 31 -4.91 -8.70 -17.49
C GLY A 31 -4.34 -7.79 -16.42
N VAL A 32 -3.25 -7.07 -16.74
CA VAL A 32 -2.63 -6.12 -15.82
C VAL A 32 -3.56 -4.93 -15.53
N ASN A 33 -4.19 -4.37 -16.57
CA ASN A 33 -5.15 -3.27 -16.38
C ASN A 33 -6.32 -3.68 -15.49
N SER A 34 -6.87 -4.86 -15.71
CA SER A 34 -7.98 -5.39 -14.91
C SER A 34 -7.56 -5.64 -13.46
N ALA A 35 -6.38 -6.18 -13.22
CA ALA A 35 -5.87 -6.41 -11.86
C ALA A 35 -5.62 -5.08 -11.12
N ILE A 36 -4.98 -4.10 -11.78
CA ILE A 36 -4.76 -2.77 -11.20
C ILE A 36 -6.08 -2.05 -10.96
N PHE A 37 -7.01 -2.11 -11.90
CA PHE A 37 -8.32 -1.50 -11.72
C PHE A 37 -9.09 -2.16 -10.56
N ALA A 38 -9.05 -3.49 -10.42
CA ALA A 38 -9.66 -4.19 -9.29
C ALA A 38 -9.05 -3.74 -7.96
N LEU A 39 -7.72 -3.60 -7.89
CA LEU A 39 -7.02 -3.10 -6.71
C LEU A 39 -7.44 -1.67 -6.37
N VAL A 40 -7.37 -0.76 -7.33
CA VAL A 40 -7.72 0.66 -7.12
C VAL A 40 -9.20 0.83 -6.82
N ASN A 41 -10.07 0.07 -7.48
CA ASN A 41 -11.51 0.07 -7.20
C ASN A 41 -11.79 -0.35 -5.75
N THR A 42 -11.22 -1.46 -5.31
CA THR A 42 -11.44 -1.98 -3.96
C THR A 42 -10.84 -1.07 -2.89
N VAL A 43 -9.63 -0.56 -3.12
CA VAL A 43 -8.87 0.20 -2.12
C VAL A 43 -9.29 1.67 -2.09
N ILE A 44 -9.62 2.29 -3.24
CA ILE A 44 -9.79 3.74 -3.35
C ILE A 44 -11.20 4.15 -3.78
N LEU A 45 -11.79 3.51 -4.80
CA LEU A 45 -13.01 4.01 -5.43
C LEU A 45 -14.30 3.52 -4.76
N ARG A 46 -14.32 2.25 -4.32
CA ARG A 46 -15.52 1.65 -3.71
C ARG A 46 -15.82 2.34 -2.38
N PRO A 47 -17.04 2.85 -2.15
CA PRO A 47 -17.40 3.48 -0.88
C PRO A 47 -17.19 2.52 0.30
N ILE A 48 -16.69 3.02 1.44
CA ILE A 48 -16.55 2.24 2.68
C ILE A 48 -17.95 1.96 3.22
N VAL A 49 -18.75 3.02 3.32
CA VAL A 49 -20.15 2.94 3.78
C VAL A 49 -21.04 2.62 2.59
N PRO A 50 -21.83 1.54 2.62
CA PRO A 50 -22.61 1.12 1.46
C PRO A 50 -23.84 2.01 1.18
N VAL A 51 -24.35 2.71 2.18
CA VAL A 51 -25.58 3.51 2.08
C VAL A 51 -25.28 4.98 2.28
N ARG A 52 -25.50 5.80 1.25
CA ARG A 52 -25.31 7.27 1.23
C ARG A 52 -23.97 7.69 1.84
N PRO A 53 -22.86 7.27 1.26
CA PRO A 53 -21.50 7.51 1.78
C PRO A 53 -21.17 9.01 1.87
N GLU A 54 -21.82 9.85 1.08
CA GLU A 54 -21.64 11.30 1.08
C GLU A 54 -22.20 12.00 2.32
N GLU A 55 -23.13 11.36 3.04
CA GLU A 55 -23.71 11.85 4.28
C GLU A 55 -22.87 11.46 5.52
N VAL A 56 -21.91 10.53 5.40
CA VAL A 56 -21.12 10.04 6.53
C VAL A 56 -19.84 10.86 6.68
N VAL A 57 -19.55 11.24 7.91
CA VAL A 57 -18.39 12.05 8.29
C VAL A 57 -17.74 11.52 9.57
N ASP A 58 -16.42 11.64 9.66
CA ASP A 58 -15.70 11.52 10.91
C ASP A 58 -15.77 12.84 11.66
N VAL A 59 -15.94 12.76 12.98
CA VAL A 59 -16.03 13.91 13.87
C VAL A 59 -14.75 13.98 14.71
N PHE A 60 -14.09 15.12 14.69
CA PHE A 60 -12.89 15.39 15.47
C PHE A 60 -13.07 16.60 16.37
N THR A 61 -12.26 16.67 17.43
CA THR A 61 -12.20 17.84 18.30
C THR A 61 -10.76 18.32 18.43
N ALA A 62 -10.54 19.60 18.11
CA ALA A 62 -9.24 20.27 18.23
C ALA A 62 -9.31 21.40 19.22
N ARG A 63 -8.23 21.69 19.96
CA ARG A 63 -8.14 22.86 20.83
C ARG A 63 -8.19 24.14 19.98
N GLN A 64 -9.00 25.13 20.40
CA GLN A 64 -9.27 26.32 19.58
C GLN A 64 -8.04 27.11 19.15
N ASN A 65 -6.97 27.15 19.92
CA ASN A 65 -5.78 27.94 19.64
C ASN A 65 -4.52 27.10 19.40
N ALA A 66 -4.65 25.78 19.22
CA ALA A 66 -3.52 24.87 19.00
C ALA A 66 -3.81 24.00 17.79
N ALA A 67 -3.20 24.34 16.65
CA ALA A 67 -3.25 23.51 15.46
C ALA A 67 -2.67 22.13 15.79
N HIS A 68 -3.37 21.06 15.42
CA HIS A 68 -2.97 19.66 15.62
C HIS A 68 -3.08 19.12 17.07
N ASP A 69 -3.70 19.81 18.02
CA ASP A 69 -4.03 19.27 19.32
C ASP A 69 -5.42 18.62 19.30
N TYR A 70 -5.47 17.41 18.76
CA TYR A 70 -6.69 16.59 18.68
C TYR A 70 -6.82 15.67 19.88
N ARG A 71 -8.06 15.36 20.26
CA ARG A 71 -8.41 14.48 21.36
C ARG A 71 -9.63 13.63 20.99
N GLN A 72 -9.72 12.45 21.51
CA GLN A 72 -10.91 11.62 21.47
C GLN A 72 -12.03 12.21 22.34
N PHE A 73 -13.24 11.68 22.21
CA PHE A 73 -14.41 12.13 22.92
C PHE A 73 -14.67 11.33 24.18
N SER A 74 -15.26 11.95 25.19
CA SER A 74 -15.86 11.28 26.34
C SER A 74 -17.26 10.74 25.99
N TYR A 75 -17.78 9.86 26.84
CA TYR A 75 -19.14 9.32 26.66
C TYR A 75 -20.19 10.42 26.75
N ASN A 76 -20.03 11.41 27.66
CA ASN A 76 -20.94 12.55 27.77
C ASN A 76 -20.91 13.45 26.51
N GLU A 77 -19.74 13.66 25.93
CA GLU A 77 -19.66 14.41 24.66
C GLU A 77 -20.33 13.64 23.51
N PHE A 78 -20.17 12.33 23.46
CA PHE A 78 -20.85 11.48 22.49
C PHE A 78 -22.38 11.59 22.61
N THR A 79 -22.92 11.43 23.81
CA THR A 79 -24.39 11.51 24.03
C THR A 79 -24.92 12.90 23.67
N THR A 80 -24.21 13.98 24.03
CA THR A 80 -24.59 15.34 23.66
C THR A 80 -24.62 15.56 22.14
N LEU A 81 -23.65 14.99 21.41
CA LEU A 81 -23.66 15.07 19.95
C LEU A 81 -24.74 14.18 19.31
N ARG A 82 -25.05 13.04 19.92
CA ARG A 82 -26.14 12.16 19.47
C ARG A 82 -27.51 12.84 19.57
N GLU A 83 -27.68 13.76 20.51
CA GLU A 83 -28.91 14.57 20.69
C GLU A 83 -28.98 15.76 19.73
N ALA A 84 -27.91 16.10 19.00
CA ALA A 84 -27.83 17.24 18.09
C ALA A 84 -28.47 16.92 16.71
N THR A 85 -29.77 16.66 16.71
CA THR A 85 -30.55 16.23 15.54
C THR A 85 -30.74 17.30 14.47
N ASP A 86 -30.30 18.53 14.71
CA ASP A 86 -30.28 19.64 13.76
C ASP A 86 -29.14 19.53 12.73
N VAL A 87 -28.02 18.84 13.07
CA VAL A 87 -26.87 18.62 12.18
C VAL A 87 -26.75 17.16 11.77
N PHE A 88 -26.86 16.26 12.73
CA PHE A 88 -26.67 14.83 12.53
C PHE A 88 -28.01 14.09 12.60
N SER A 89 -28.23 13.16 11.67
CA SER A 89 -29.33 12.21 11.79
C SER A 89 -28.97 11.08 12.75
N GLU A 90 -27.70 10.67 12.78
CA GLU A 90 -27.16 9.67 13.68
C GLU A 90 -25.71 9.99 14.04
N VAL A 91 -25.32 9.67 15.27
CA VAL A 91 -23.91 9.69 15.72
C VAL A 91 -23.62 8.35 16.36
N ALA A 92 -22.58 7.67 15.94
CA ALA A 92 -22.08 6.44 16.50
C ALA A 92 -20.68 6.64 17.08
N ALA A 93 -20.40 5.88 18.13
CA ALA A 93 -19.10 5.90 18.77
C ALA A 93 -18.40 4.56 18.58
N GLU A 94 -17.10 4.62 18.40
CA GLU A 94 -16.24 3.45 18.34
C GLU A 94 -14.97 3.62 19.15
N GLN A 95 -14.45 2.51 19.63
CA GLN A 95 -13.14 2.45 20.26
C GLN A 95 -12.39 1.23 19.77
N PHE A 96 -11.16 1.45 19.37
CA PHE A 96 -10.22 0.41 19.03
C PHE A 96 -9.65 -0.25 20.30
N ALA A 97 -9.64 -1.58 20.34
CA ALA A 97 -9.04 -2.33 21.42
C ALA A 97 -8.30 -3.57 20.91
N LEU A 98 -7.38 -4.07 21.72
CA LEU A 98 -6.74 -5.36 21.52
C LEU A 98 -7.37 -6.36 22.49
N ALA A 99 -7.71 -7.55 22.01
CA ALA A 99 -8.26 -8.62 22.80
C ALA A 99 -7.55 -9.94 22.54
N GLY A 100 -7.37 -10.73 23.58
CA GLY A 100 -6.91 -12.11 23.45
C GLY A 100 -8.10 -13.02 23.19
N ILE A 101 -8.14 -13.63 21.99
CA ILE A 101 -9.19 -14.58 21.62
C ILE A 101 -8.65 -16.00 21.75
N GLY A 102 -9.34 -16.85 22.50
CA GLY A 102 -8.93 -18.23 22.76
C GLY A 102 -8.44 -18.47 24.17
N ARG A 103 -7.86 -19.64 24.43
CA ARG A 103 -7.26 -20.05 25.69
C ARG A 103 -5.84 -20.52 25.49
N ASP A 104 -5.01 -20.32 26.49
CA ASP A 104 -3.65 -20.88 26.61
C ASP A 104 -2.81 -20.74 25.34
N GLU A 105 -2.31 -21.82 24.77
CA GLU A 105 -1.48 -21.83 23.56
C GLU A 105 -2.26 -21.42 22.30
N GLY A 106 -3.58 -21.51 22.32
CA GLY A 106 -4.44 -21.08 21.23
C GLY A 106 -4.83 -19.61 21.28
N MET A 107 -4.42 -18.87 22.32
CA MET A 107 -4.72 -17.45 22.45
C MET A 107 -4.02 -16.64 21.35
N ARG A 108 -4.80 -15.80 20.68
CA ARG A 108 -4.30 -14.85 19.67
C ARG A 108 -4.74 -13.45 20.05
N ARG A 109 -3.81 -12.51 19.96
CA ARG A 109 -4.15 -11.09 20.02
C ARG A 109 -4.87 -10.70 18.73
N SER A 110 -6.05 -10.15 18.88
CA SER A 110 -6.90 -9.72 17.78
C SER A 110 -7.36 -8.28 17.96
N PHE A 111 -7.55 -7.61 16.86
CA PHE A 111 -8.17 -6.30 16.87
C PHE A 111 -9.67 -6.42 16.99
N VAL A 112 -10.23 -5.66 17.92
CA VAL A 112 -11.67 -5.58 18.15
C VAL A 112 -12.09 -4.10 18.23
N PHE A 113 -13.31 -3.83 17.83
CA PHE A 113 -13.92 -2.52 18.06
C PHE A 113 -15.04 -2.65 19.09
N LEU A 114 -15.03 -1.73 20.05
CA LEU A 114 -16.18 -1.51 20.91
C LEU A 114 -17.00 -0.41 20.27
N THR A 115 -18.28 -0.67 19.98
CA THR A 115 -19.12 0.30 19.26
C THR A 115 -20.45 0.52 19.96
N SER A 116 -21.03 1.69 19.67
CA SER A 116 -22.40 2.02 20.13
C SER A 116 -23.43 1.12 19.44
N ASP A 117 -24.62 1.07 20.02
CA ASP A 117 -25.76 0.26 19.55
C ASP A 117 -26.17 0.55 18.10
N ASN A 118 -26.07 1.80 17.68
CA ASN A 118 -26.50 2.27 16.37
C ASN A 118 -25.39 2.26 15.31
N PHE A 119 -24.18 1.75 15.64
CA PHE A 119 -23.05 1.75 14.71
C PHE A 119 -23.38 1.07 13.37
N PHE A 120 -23.93 -0.14 13.41
CA PHE A 120 -24.26 -0.90 12.19
C PHE A 120 -25.44 -0.26 11.41
N ALA A 121 -26.39 0.34 12.12
CA ALA A 121 -27.52 1.06 11.50
C ALA A 121 -27.00 2.32 10.75
N LEU A 122 -26.10 3.10 11.39
CA LEU A 122 -25.44 4.24 10.77
C LEU A 122 -24.70 3.81 9.49
N GLU A 123 -24.00 2.70 9.51
CA GLU A 123 -23.30 2.14 8.34
C GLU A 123 -24.27 1.55 7.30
N GLY A 124 -25.55 1.38 7.65
CA GLY A 124 -26.58 0.86 6.75
C GLY A 124 -26.45 -0.64 6.46
N VAL A 125 -25.90 -1.41 7.39
CA VAL A 125 -25.67 -2.84 7.21
C VAL A 125 -26.60 -3.68 8.07
N GLN A 126 -26.96 -4.86 7.55
CA GLN A 126 -27.73 -5.87 8.26
C GLN A 126 -26.85 -7.09 8.58
N PRO A 127 -27.10 -7.86 9.64
CA PRO A 127 -26.31 -9.03 9.94
C PRO A 127 -26.51 -10.09 8.84
N LEU A 128 -25.42 -10.77 8.46
CA LEU A 128 -25.50 -11.92 7.55
C LEU A 128 -26.20 -13.10 8.22
N TYR A 129 -25.90 -13.30 9.51
CA TYR A 129 -26.51 -14.30 10.36
C TYR A 129 -26.67 -13.74 11.77
N GLY A 130 -27.71 -14.16 12.49
CA GLY A 130 -27.96 -13.74 13.84
C GLY A 130 -28.50 -12.33 13.97
N ARG A 131 -28.02 -11.58 14.98
CA ARG A 131 -28.42 -10.20 15.25
C ARG A 131 -27.22 -9.33 15.64
N PHE A 132 -27.39 -8.03 15.60
CA PHE A 132 -26.50 -7.07 16.28
C PHE A 132 -26.96 -6.84 17.74
N TYR A 133 -26.09 -6.23 18.53
CA TYR A 133 -26.43 -5.86 19.91
C TYR A 133 -27.32 -4.62 19.95
N ASN A 134 -28.06 -4.49 21.04
CA ASN A 134 -29.05 -3.42 21.27
C ASN A 134 -28.54 -2.35 22.26
N ALA A 135 -29.36 -1.31 22.46
CA ALA A 135 -29.02 -0.20 23.35
C ALA A 135 -28.81 -0.63 24.82
N ALA A 136 -29.51 -1.65 25.31
CA ALA A 136 -29.31 -2.12 26.65
C ALA A 136 -27.97 -2.83 26.86
N GLU A 137 -27.50 -3.56 25.83
CA GLU A 137 -26.22 -4.25 25.82
C GLU A 137 -25.03 -3.27 25.65
N ALA A 138 -25.25 -2.13 24.98
CA ALA A 138 -24.21 -1.12 24.70
C ALA A 138 -24.10 -0.02 25.77
N ARG A 139 -25.00 0.07 26.76
CA ARG A 139 -24.90 1.07 27.82
C ARG A 139 -23.59 0.91 28.62
N PRO A 140 -22.98 2.01 29.09
CA PRO A 140 -21.81 1.93 29.95
C PRO A 140 -22.07 1.01 31.14
N ASN A 141 -21.10 0.15 31.44
CA ASN A 141 -21.15 -0.82 32.53
C ASN A 141 -22.28 -1.85 32.46
N ALA A 142 -22.94 -2.04 31.31
CA ALA A 142 -23.90 -3.13 31.14
C ALA A 142 -23.27 -4.51 31.31
N ASN A 143 -22.00 -4.62 30.90
CA ASN A 143 -21.19 -5.83 31.02
C ASN A 143 -21.84 -7.10 30.44
N VAL A 144 -22.67 -6.95 29.41
CA VAL A 144 -23.32 -8.08 28.71
C VAL A 144 -22.31 -8.64 27.70
N PRO A 145 -21.78 -9.86 27.92
CA PRO A 145 -20.69 -10.42 27.14
C PRO A 145 -21.17 -11.01 25.82
N VAL A 146 -21.47 -10.16 24.84
CA VAL A 146 -21.89 -10.56 23.50
C VAL A 146 -20.88 -10.04 22.46
N ALA A 147 -20.78 -10.75 21.33
CA ALA A 147 -19.87 -10.41 20.26
C ALA A 147 -20.52 -10.61 18.89
N VAL A 148 -20.15 -9.74 17.95
CA VAL A 148 -20.47 -9.87 16.52
C VAL A 148 -19.17 -10.15 15.78
N ALA A 149 -19.12 -11.22 15.01
CA ALA A 149 -17.93 -11.61 14.24
C ALA A 149 -17.87 -10.90 12.88
N SER A 150 -16.67 -10.56 12.44
CA SER A 150 -16.46 -10.28 11.01
C SER A 150 -16.61 -11.56 10.18
N TYR A 151 -16.97 -11.41 8.92
CA TYR A 151 -17.08 -12.54 8.01
C TYR A 151 -15.76 -13.34 7.91
N ALA A 152 -14.63 -12.64 7.87
CA ALA A 152 -13.31 -13.24 7.79
C ALA A 152 -12.98 -14.06 9.05
N PHE A 153 -13.26 -13.52 10.24
CA PHE A 153 -13.06 -14.22 11.49
C PHE A 153 -13.98 -15.45 11.61
N TRP A 154 -15.28 -15.28 11.30
CA TRP A 154 -16.23 -16.38 11.32
C TRP A 154 -15.80 -17.53 10.40
N LYS A 155 -15.33 -17.24 9.18
CA LYS A 155 -14.77 -18.26 8.27
C LYS A 155 -13.54 -18.94 8.84
N ARG A 156 -12.66 -18.21 9.50
CA ARG A 156 -11.43 -18.74 10.12
C ARG A 156 -11.73 -19.72 11.28
N ILE A 157 -12.81 -19.50 12.03
CA ILE A 157 -13.23 -20.38 13.12
C ILE A 157 -14.15 -21.53 12.68
N GLY A 158 -14.28 -21.72 11.35
CA GLY A 158 -15.02 -22.84 10.76
C GLY A 158 -16.19 -22.49 9.84
N GLY A 159 -16.68 -21.25 9.87
CA GLY A 159 -17.71 -20.75 8.95
C GLY A 159 -19.08 -21.43 9.06
N ARG A 160 -19.41 -21.99 10.24
CA ARG A 160 -20.64 -22.73 10.51
C ARG A 160 -21.68 -21.84 11.19
N ILE A 161 -22.94 -21.97 10.79
CA ILE A 161 -24.05 -21.16 11.35
C ILE A 161 -24.32 -21.51 12.80
N ASP A 162 -24.12 -22.77 13.21
CA ASP A 162 -24.33 -23.24 14.56
C ASP A 162 -23.32 -22.68 15.59
N LEU A 163 -22.32 -21.92 15.15
CA LEU A 163 -21.46 -21.12 16.03
C LEU A 163 -22.19 -19.93 16.66
N ILE A 164 -23.30 -19.48 16.07
CA ILE A 164 -24.13 -18.42 16.64
C ILE A 164 -24.83 -18.98 17.90
N GLY A 165 -24.76 -18.20 18.97
CA GLY A 165 -25.20 -18.63 20.32
C GLY A 165 -24.14 -19.44 21.07
N LYS A 166 -23.00 -19.80 20.47
CA LYS A 166 -21.92 -20.52 21.13
C LYS A 166 -20.97 -19.61 21.90
N PRO A 167 -20.31 -20.12 22.94
CA PRO A 167 -19.33 -19.34 23.71
C PRO A 167 -18.04 -19.13 22.95
N LEU A 168 -17.49 -17.91 23.04
CA LEU A 168 -16.18 -17.51 22.58
C LEU A 168 -15.41 -16.94 23.79
N ILE A 169 -14.14 -17.32 23.95
CA ILE A 169 -13.34 -16.82 25.07
C ILE A 169 -12.59 -15.56 24.58
N ILE A 170 -12.80 -14.45 25.27
CA ILE A 170 -12.16 -13.15 25.02
C ILE A 170 -11.59 -12.66 26.35
N ASN A 171 -10.27 -12.42 26.42
CA ASN A 171 -9.55 -12.02 27.64
C ASN A 171 -9.90 -12.93 28.85
N GLY A 172 -9.98 -14.23 28.62
CA GLY A 172 -10.33 -15.21 29.66
C GLY A 172 -11.80 -15.20 30.12
N GLN A 173 -12.65 -14.35 29.52
CA GLN A 173 -14.09 -14.30 29.79
C GLN A 173 -14.91 -14.95 28.68
N THR A 174 -16.06 -15.51 29.03
CA THR A 174 -16.96 -16.15 28.07
C THR A 174 -17.92 -15.13 27.47
N TYR A 175 -17.83 -14.94 26.17
CA TYR A 175 -18.73 -14.11 25.35
C TYR A 175 -19.64 -15.03 24.52
N THR A 176 -20.84 -14.58 24.21
CA THR A 176 -21.74 -15.28 23.28
C THR A 176 -21.63 -14.65 21.90
N LEU A 177 -21.33 -15.44 20.88
CA LEU A 177 -21.35 -14.99 19.50
C LEU A 177 -22.81 -14.83 19.05
N ILE A 178 -23.30 -13.59 18.86
CA ILE A 178 -24.72 -13.31 18.56
C ILE A 178 -25.00 -13.04 17.09
N GLY A 179 -23.98 -12.73 16.31
CA GLY A 179 -24.15 -12.43 14.90
C GLY A 179 -22.87 -12.41 14.11
N VAL A 180 -23.03 -12.36 12.81
CA VAL A 180 -21.94 -12.26 11.82
C VAL A 180 -22.24 -11.09 10.91
N ALA A 181 -21.27 -10.19 10.75
CA ALA A 181 -21.34 -9.07 9.83
C ALA A 181 -21.32 -9.53 8.36
N PRO A 182 -21.83 -8.73 7.41
CA PRO A 182 -21.85 -9.08 5.99
C PRO A 182 -20.46 -9.34 5.43
N LYS A 183 -20.40 -10.14 4.37
CA LYS A 183 -19.19 -10.29 3.58
C LYS A 183 -18.75 -8.93 3.06
N ASP A 184 -17.47 -8.66 3.10
CA ASP A 184 -16.84 -7.40 2.63
C ASP A 184 -17.13 -6.17 3.52
N PHE A 185 -17.79 -6.34 4.68
CA PHE A 185 -17.93 -5.28 5.67
C PHE A 185 -16.70 -5.25 6.59
N SER A 186 -16.03 -4.13 6.63
CA SER A 186 -14.83 -3.88 7.44
C SER A 186 -15.02 -2.80 8.51
N GLY A 187 -16.20 -2.20 8.58
CA GLY A 187 -16.43 -1.00 9.37
C GLY A 187 -15.82 0.22 8.67
N VAL A 188 -15.20 1.09 9.42
CA VAL A 188 -14.68 2.39 8.93
C VAL A 188 -13.36 2.31 8.15
N SER A 189 -12.72 1.17 8.04
CA SER A 189 -11.46 1.01 7.30
C SER A 189 -11.65 0.23 6.01
N ALA A 190 -11.01 0.66 4.93
CA ALA A 190 -11.13 -0.02 3.63
C ALA A 190 -10.41 -1.38 3.55
N LEU A 191 -9.38 -1.59 4.38
CA LEU A 191 -8.51 -2.77 4.29
C LEU A 191 -8.55 -3.66 5.52
N LEU A 192 -8.80 -3.07 6.70
CA LEU A 192 -8.65 -3.73 7.97
C LEU A 192 -10.02 -3.91 8.62
N ALA A 193 -10.47 -5.14 8.76
CA ALA A 193 -11.61 -5.43 9.60
C ALA A 193 -11.14 -5.89 10.98
N PRO A 194 -11.86 -5.52 12.03
CA PRO A 194 -11.69 -6.17 13.32
C PRO A 194 -12.09 -7.65 13.21
N ASP A 195 -11.59 -8.47 14.09
CA ASP A 195 -12.09 -9.84 14.20
C ASP A 195 -13.51 -9.84 14.80
N LEU A 196 -13.73 -8.95 15.76
CA LEU A 196 -15.01 -8.86 16.49
C LEU A 196 -15.41 -7.39 16.69
N TRP A 197 -16.69 -7.14 16.67
CA TRP A 197 -17.31 -5.96 17.24
C TRP A 197 -17.99 -6.33 18.56
N LEU A 198 -17.75 -5.53 19.59
CA LEU A 198 -18.27 -5.70 20.95
C LEU A 198 -19.06 -4.46 21.34
N PRO A 199 -20.09 -4.57 22.17
CA PRO A 199 -20.81 -3.40 22.64
C PRO A 199 -19.95 -2.53 23.56
N LEU A 200 -20.10 -1.21 23.54
CA LEU A 200 -19.44 -0.29 24.48
C LEU A 200 -19.68 -0.67 25.94
N GLY A 201 -20.76 -1.39 26.23
CA GLY A 201 -21.10 -1.85 27.57
C GLY A 201 -20.07 -2.74 28.25
N VAL A 202 -19.17 -3.38 27.48
CA VAL A 202 -18.07 -4.20 28.04
C VAL A 202 -16.73 -3.46 28.12
N TYR A 203 -16.74 -2.13 27.97
CA TYR A 203 -15.52 -1.29 27.96
C TYR A 203 -14.63 -1.54 29.18
N SER A 204 -15.21 -1.61 30.40
CA SER A 204 -14.47 -1.86 31.65
C SER A 204 -13.70 -3.19 31.67
N GLN A 205 -14.08 -4.13 30.79
CA GLN A 205 -13.44 -5.45 30.69
C GLN A 205 -12.28 -5.49 29.67
N LEU A 206 -12.23 -4.52 28.71
CA LEU A 206 -11.34 -4.56 27.55
C LEU A 206 -10.63 -3.23 27.25
N GLY A 207 -11.18 -2.09 27.69
CA GLY A 207 -10.79 -0.78 27.19
C GLY A 207 -9.45 -0.23 27.71
N SER A 208 -8.84 -0.85 28.72
CA SER A 208 -7.66 -0.28 29.38
C SER A 208 -6.31 -0.50 28.65
N ALA A 209 -6.27 -1.30 27.59
CA ALA A 209 -5.03 -1.69 26.91
C ALA A 209 -4.23 -0.52 26.31
N PHE A 210 -4.87 0.62 26.00
CA PHE A 210 -4.24 1.82 25.45
C PHE A 210 -4.40 3.06 26.31
N SER A 211 -4.94 2.94 27.52
CA SER A 211 -5.21 4.06 28.41
C SER A 211 -4.22 4.10 29.56
N ASP A 212 -3.31 5.05 29.50
CA ASP A 212 -2.36 5.36 30.61
C ASP A 212 -3.01 6.13 31.78
N ARG A 213 -4.36 6.30 31.77
CA ARG A 213 -5.03 7.17 32.76
C ARG A 213 -5.67 6.35 33.87
N ALA A 214 -5.39 6.74 35.10
CA ALA A 214 -6.13 6.22 36.26
C ALA A 214 -7.62 6.57 36.11
N GLY A 215 -8.52 5.57 36.25
CA GLY A 215 -9.96 5.76 36.03
C GLY A 215 -10.44 5.37 34.63
N ALA A 216 -9.59 4.86 33.76
CA ALA A 216 -9.95 4.42 32.42
C ALA A 216 -10.89 3.21 32.38
N ALA A 217 -11.15 2.56 33.51
CA ALA A 217 -12.07 1.43 33.60
C ALA A 217 -13.55 1.82 33.53
N ASP A 218 -13.91 3.08 33.74
CA ASP A 218 -15.27 3.58 33.61
C ASP A 218 -15.44 4.43 32.36
N LEU A 219 -16.23 3.91 31.41
CA LEU A 219 -16.57 4.64 30.18
C LEU A 219 -17.31 5.95 30.44
N ALA A 220 -18.14 5.97 31.50
CA ALA A 220 -18.94 7.16 31.86
C ALA A 220 -18.13 8.22 32.61
N ALA A 221 -16.88 7.97 32.98
CA ALA A 221 -16.05 8.95 33.66
C ALA A 221 -15.87 10.21 32.79
N PRO A 222 -16.13 11.43 33.33
CA PRO A 222 -16.16 12.67 32.53
C PRO A 222 -14.87 13.00 31.81
N LYS A 223 -13.71 12.54 32.33
CA LYS A 223 -12.37 12.75 31.74
C LYS A 223 -11.86 11.57 30.96
N ASN A 224 -12.68 10.56 30.71
CA ASN A 224 -12.29 9.39 29.90
C ASN A 224 -12.51 9.67 28.41
N TYR A 225 -11.52 10.29 27.78
CA TYR A 225 -11.51 10.65 26.37
C TYR A 225 -10.95 9.49 25.54
N THR A 226 -11.83 8.61 25.04
CA THR A 226 -11.41 7.34 24.45
C THR A 226 -12.22 6.97 23.18
N LEU A 227 -13.29 7.69 22.88
CA LEU A 227 -14.19 7.40 21.77
C LEU A 227 -13.82 8.17 20.52
N ASN A 228 -13.75 7.52 19.38
CA ASN A 228 -13.84 8.13 18.06
C ASN A 228 -15.32 8.19 17.67
N LEU A 229 -15.70 9.23 16.92
CA LEU A 229 -17.08 9.43 16.53
C LEU A 229 -17.21 9.47 15.02
N ILE A 230 -18.22 8.75 14.54
CA ILE A 230 -18.69 8.79 13.16
C ILE A 230 -20.11 9.31 13.19
N ALA A 231 -20.45 10.17 12.26
CA ALA A 231 -21.80 10.74 12.20
C ALA A 231 -22.36 10.68 10.78
N ARG A 232 -23.67 10.53 10.69
CA ARG A 232 -24.41 10.74 9.45
C ARG A 232 -25.05 12.11 9.49
N LEU A 233 -24.78 12.93 8.51
CA LEU A 233 -25.42 14.23 8.34
C LEU A 233 -26.92 14.06 8.09
N LYS A 234 -27.67 15.09 8.44
CA LYS A 234 -29.10 15.15 8.12
C LYS A 234 -29.28 15.11 6.58
N PRO A 235 -30.27 14.38 6.06
CA PRO A 235 -30.51 14.31 4.62
C PRO A 235 -30.59 15.68 3.97
N GLY A 236 -29.83 15.87 2.90
CA GLY A 236 -29.75 17.14 2.17
C GLY A 236 -28.80 18.19 2.76
N LEU A 237 -28.11 17.89 3.88
CA LEU A 237 -27.10 18.78 4.44
C LEU A 237 -25.71 18.41 3.87
N THR A 238 -25.05 19.36 3.21
CA THR A 238 -23.67 19.18 2.75
C THR A 238 -22.68 19.38 3.90
N ILE A 239 -21.46 18.84 3.75
CA ILE A 239 -20.39 19.01 4.75
C ILE A 239 -20.10 20.51 4.98
N GLU A 240 -20.07 21.32 3.94
CA GLU A 240 -19.85 22.76 4.02
C GLU A 240 -20.94 23.46 4.79
N ALA A 241 -22.21 23.12 4.55
CA ALA A 241 -23.34 23.67 5.28
C ALA A 241 -23.37 23.18 6.74
N ALA A 242 -22.95 21.98 7.02
CA ALA A 242 -22.81 21.44 8.38
C ALA A 242 -21.71 22.18 9.17
N LYS A 243 -20.57 22.47 8.53
CA LYS A 243 -19.46 23.21 9.17
C LYS A 243 -19.88 24.55 9.77
N SER A 244 -20.82 25.25 9.16
CA SER A 244 -21.33 26.55 9.69
C SER A 244 -22.09 26.40 11.02
N ARG A 245 -22.62 25.21 11.33
CA ARG A 245 -23.37 24.92 12.58
C ARG A 245 -22.48 24.35 13.71
N LEU A 246 -21.26 23.89 13.40
CA LEU A 246 -20.35 23.29 14.38
C LEU A 246 -19.95 24.24 15.54
N PRO A 247 -19.78 25.55 15.35
CA PRO A 247 -19.45 26.45 16.48
C PRO A 247 -20.45 26.39 17.63
N ALA A 248 -21.75 26.33 17.32
CA ALA A 248 -22.80 26.22 18.34
C ALA A 248 -22.71 24.89 19.11
N LEU A 249 -22.43 23.78 18.39
CA LEU A 249 -22.20 22.46 19.02
C LEU A 249 -20.91 22.44 19.86
N SER A 250 -19.87 23.10 19.40
CA SER A 250 -18.62 23.24 20.15
C SER A 250 -18.82 23.98 21.47
N GLN A 251 -19.67 25.01 21.50
CA GLN A 251 -20.04 25.71 22.74
C GLN A 251 -20.83 24.82 23.69
N ARG A 252 -21.78 24.00 23.18
CA ARG A 252 -22.52 23.02 24.01
C ARG A 252 -21.56 22.01 24.64
N LEU A 253 -20.58 21.47 23.85
CA LEU A 253 -19.59 20.55 24.39
C LEU A 253 -18.70 21.22 25.47
N THR A 254 -18.31 22.48 25.26
CA THR A 254 -17.51 23.20 26.24
C THR A 254 -18.28 23.38 27.55
N ALA A 255 -19.59 23.60 27.51
CA ALA A 255 -20.43 23.78 28.70
C ALA A 255 -20.56 22.53 29.59
N ILE A 256 -20.41 21.32 29.00
CA ILE A 256 -20.47 20.08 29.75
C ILE A 256 -19.08 19.55 30.17
N GLN A 257 -18.00 20.22 29.79
CA GLN A 257 -16.65 19.80 30.16
C GLN A 257 -16.39 20.02 31.66
N PRO A 258 -15.62 19.11 32.29
CA PRO A 258 -15.16 19.33 33.67
C PRO A 258 -14.37 20.65 33.81
N PRO A 259 -14.43 21.33 34.97
CA PRO A 259 -13.75 22.62 35.20
C PRO A 259 -12.24 22.60 34.90
N ASP A 260 -11.58 21.47 35.18
CA ASP A 260 -10.13 21.28 34.94
C ASP A 260 -9.86 20.62 33.58
N SER A 261 -10.70 20.83 32.59
CA SER A 261 -10.50 20.28 31.24
C SER A 261 -9.45 21.09 30.46
N ASP A 262 -9.01 20.54 29.32
CA ASP A 262 -7.96 21.11 28.44
C ASP A 262 -8.39 22.43 27.73
N GLY A 263 -9.48 23.09 28.17
CA GLY A 263 -10.02 24.32 27.58
C GLY A 263 -10.99 24.09 26.42
N ALA A 264 -11.47 25.20 25.81
CA ALA A 264 -12.44 25.18 24.74
C ALA A 264 -11.90 24.46 23.50
N ARG A 265 -12.76 23.59 22.91
CA ARG A 265 -12.43 22.82 21.72
C ARG A 265 -13.40 23.09 20.60
N ALA A 266 -12.89 23.12 19.38
CA ALA A 266 -13.67 23.25 18.17
C ALA A 266 -13.93 21.89 17.53
N LEU A 267 -15.17 21.64 17.16
CA LEU A 267 -15.53 20.46 16.36
C LEU A 267 -15.09 20.65 14.91
N GLN A 268 -14.64 19.56 14.32
CA GLN A 268 -14.34 19.47 12.89
C GLN A 268 -14.98 18.20 12.33
N ILE A 269 -15.51 18.32 11.11
CA ILE A 269 -16.02 17.17 10.36
C ILE A 269 -15.26 17.05 9.05
N VAL A 270 -14.89 15.82 8.71
CA VAL A 270 -14.21 15.51 7.45
C VAL A 270 -14.78 14.21 6.87
N LYS A 271 -14.53 13.96 5.59
CA LYS A 271 -14.84 12.65 5.01
C LYS A 271 -14.07 11.56 5.74
N PRO A 272 -14.66 10.37 5.98
CA PRO A 272 -13.98 9.27 6.63
C PRO A 272 -12.71 8.89 5.87
N SER A 273 -11.60 8.78 6.60
CA SER A 273 -10.36 8.25 6.05
C SER A 273 -10.51 6.74 5.83
N ARG A 274 -10.00 6.27 4.70
CA ARG A 274 -10.05 4.84 4.35
C ARG A 274 -8.99 4.01 5.05
N PHE A 275 -7.93 4.65 5.53
CA PHE A 275 -6.71 3.98 5.99
C PHE A 275 -6.31 4.34 7.42
N SER A 276 -6.93 5.34 7.99
CA SER A 276 -6.58 5.85 9.31
C SER A 276 -7.71 5.64 10.30
N ILE A 277 -7.33 5.12 11.47
CA ILE A 277 -8.16 5.09 12.69
C ILE A 277 -7.61 6.09 13.71
N SER A 278 -6.92 7.12 13.23
CA SER A 278 -6.26 8.14 14.06
C SER A 278 -7.29 9.03 14.77
N THR A 279 -6.86 9.61 15.90
CA THR A 279 -7.61 10.63 16.63
C THR A 279 -7.56 12.01 15.96
N SER A 280 -6.86 12.15 14.86
CA SER A 280 -6.73 13.37 14.06
C SER A 280 -7.14 13.12 12.62
N PRO A 281 -7.66 14.14 11.91
CA PRO A 281 -7.95 14.04 10.49
C PRO A 281 -6.74 13.50 9.71
N SER A 282 -6.98 12.54 8.83
CA SER A 282 -5.97 11.99 7.94
C SER A 282 -6.28 12.36 6.51
N ASP A 283 -5.24 12.71 5.76
CA ASP A 283 -5.37 13.00 4.34
C ASP A 283 -5.06 11.72 3.53
N ASP A 284 -6.08 11.18 2.88
CA ASP A 284 -5.94 10.04 1.95
C ASP A 284 -5.42 10.46 0.56
N GLY A 285 -5.17 11.76 0.34
CA GLY A 285 -4.70 12.32 -0.93
C GLY A 285 -3.47 11.63 -1.51
N PRO A 286 -2.42 11.36 -0.73
CA PRO A 286 -1.24 10.63 -1.22
C PRO A 286 -1.56 9.24 -1.77
N ILE A 287 -2.47 8.50 -1.13
CA ILE A 287 -2.88 7.16 -1.57
C ILE A 287 -3.78 7.26 -2.81
N GLY A 288 -4.69 8.23 -2.83
CA GLY A 288 -5.50 8.55 -4.01
C GLY A 288 -4.65 8.94 -5.22
N PHE A 289 -3.60 9.74 -5.00
CA PHE A 289 -2.63 10.09 -6.03
C PHE A 289 -1.87 8.86 -6.55
N ALA A 290 -1.42 7.98 -5.65
CA ALA A 290 -0.76 6.72 -6.03
C ALA A 290 -1.68 5.85 -6.89
N GLY A 291 -2.95 5.72 -6.52
CA GLY A 291 -3.93 4.97 -7.30
C GLY A 291 -4.18 5.57 -8.69
N THR A 292 -4.30 6.89 -8.78
CA THR A 292 -4.45 7.59 -10.07
C THR A 292 -3.24 7.34 -10.98
N LEU A 293 -2.04 7.38 -10.41
CA LEU A 293 -0.80 7.10 -11.12
C LEU A 293 -0.74 5.65 -11.63
N LEU A 294 -1.16 4.69 -10.79
CA LEU A 294 -1.22 3.28 -11.20
C LEU A 294 -2.18 3.07 -12.36
N ILE A 295 -3.35 3.70 -12.34
CA ILE A 295 -4.31 3.67 -13.46
C ILE A 295 -3.68 4.30 -14.72
N ALA A 296 -3.02 5.43 -14.60
CA ALA A 296 -2.37 6.10 -15.73
C ALA A 296 -1.26 5.22 -16.36
N MET A 297 -0.46 4.55 -15.53
CA MET A 297 0.57 3.62 -16.01
C MET A 297 -0.03 2.37 -16.67
N ALA A 298 -1.08 1.81 -16.09
CA ALA A 298 -1.81 0.70 -16.66
C ALA A 298 -2.43 1.09 -18.03
N ALA A 299 -3.01 2.29 -18.12
CA ALA A 299 -3.51 2.84 -19.38
C ALA A 299 -2.38 3.02 -20.42
N ALA A 300 -1.19 3.45 -20.01
CA ALA A 300 -0.03 3.55 -20.91
C ALA A 300 0.39 2.18 -21.47
N VAL A 301 0.40 1.13 -20.65
CA VAL A 301 0.66 -0.25 -21.11
C VAL A 301 -0.39 -0.70 -22.12
N LEU A 302 -1.67 -0.44 -21.83
CA LEU A 302 -2.76 -0.78 -22.77
C LEU A 302 -2.60 0.00 -24.08
N PHE A 303 -2.25 1.27 -24.02
CA PHE A 303 -2.02 2.10 -25.19
C PHE A 303 -0.85 1.55 -26.03
N ILE A 304 0.27 1.15 -25.43
CA ILE A 304 1.38 0.48 -26.12
C ILE A 304 0.92 -0.81 -26.79
N ALA A 305 0.12 -1.63 -26.10
CA ALA A 305 -0.44 -2.86 -26.70
C ALA A 305 -1.35 -2.58 -27.89
N CYS A 306 -2.16 -1.53 -27.81
CA CYS A 306 -3.01 -1.07 -28.91
C CYS A 306 -2.20 -0.56 -30.11
N LEU A 307 -1.10 0.19 -29.84
CA LEU A 307 -0.16 0.60 -30.89
C LEU A 307 0.48 -0.63 -31.58
N ASN A 308 0.81 -1.65 -30.84
CA ASN A 308 1.33 -2.91 -31.38
C ASN A 308 0.30 -3.60 -32.29
N LEU A 309 -0.93 -3.71 -31.83
CA LEU A 309 -2.01 -4.31 -32.60
C LEU A 309 -2.26 -3.51 -33.89
N ALA A 310 -2.31 -2.17 -33.80
CA ALA A 310 -2.47 -1.30 -34.97
C ALA A 310 -1.35 -1.50 -35.98
N ASN A 311 -0.11 -1.53 -35.55
CA ASN A 311 1.06 -1.78 -36.39
C ASN A 311 0.99 -3.15 -37.09
N MET A 312 0.58 -4.19 -36.33
CA MET A 312 0.43 -5.54 -36.86
C MET A 312 -0.73 -5.64 -37.86
N LEU A 313 -1.86 -4.97 -37.61
CA LEU A 313 -3.01 -4.94 -38.55
C LEU A 313 -2.71 -4.13 -39.81
N LEU A 314 -1.98 -3.01 -39.67
CA LEU A 314 -1.50 -2.23 -40.82
C LEU A 314 -0.56 -3.05 -41.71
N ALA A 315 0.35 -3.80 -41.10
CA ALA A 315 1.24 -4.70 -41.82
C ALA A 315 0.47 -5.77 -42.60
N ARG A 316 -0.54 -6.36 -41.98
CA ARG A 316 -1.37 -7.41 -42.60
C ARG A 316 -2.30 -6.86 -43.70
N GLY A 317 -2.92 -5.68 -43.45
CA GLY A 317 -3.79 -5.03 -44.42
C GLY A 317 -3.07 -4.70 -45.74
N ALA A 318 -1.83 -4.30 -45.66
CA ALA A 318 -1.02 -4.00 -46.82
C ALA A 318 -0.61 -5.25 -47.62
N ASN A 319 -0.43 -6.41 -47.00
CA ASN A 319 -0.21 -7.67 -47.72
C ASN A 319 -1.46 -8.19 -48.42
N ARG A 320 -2.64 -7.64 -48.09
CA ARG A 320 -3.94 -8.00 -48.65
C ARG A 320 -4.52 -6.93 -49.55
N SER A 321 -3.74 -5.88 -49.88
CA SER A 321 -4.20 -4.76 -50.67
C SER A 321 -4.72 -5.22 -52.03
N ARG A 322 -4.04 -6.17 -52.68
CA ARG A 322 -4.51 -6.76 -53.99
C ARG A 322 -5.85 -7.50 -53.81
N GLU A 323 -6.02 -8.32 -52.80
CA GLU A 323 -7.27 -9.03 -52.50
C GLU A 323 -8.41 -8.04 -52.23
N ILE A 324 -8.14 -6.99 -51.48
CA ILE A 324 -9.11 -5.92 -51.18
C ILE A 324 -9.46 -5.13 -52.44
N ALA A 325 -8.46 -4.76 -53.25
CA ALA A 325 -8.65 -4.07 -54.50
C ALA A 325 -9.51 -4.91 -55.50
N LEU A 326 -9.22 -6.21 -55.62
CA LEU A 326 -10.00 -7.13 -56.44
C LEU A 326 -11.46 -7.22 -55.99
N ARG A 327 -11.71 -7.29 -54.68
CA ARG A 327 -13.07 -7.31 -54.13
C ARG A 327 -13.82 -6.00 -54.40
N LEU A 328 -13.14 -4.85 -54.29
CA LEU A 328 -13.72 -3.56 -54.62
C LEU A 328 -14.04 -3.45 -56.09
N ALA A 329 -13.16 -3.96 -56.98
CA ALA A 329 -13.37 -4.01 -58.40
C ALA A 329 -14.57 -4.93 -58.78
N LEU A 330 -14.81 -6.01 -58.04
CA LEU A 330 -15.95 -6.91 -58.19
C LEU A 330 -17.24 -6.37 -57.53
N GLY A 331 -17.27 -5.09 -57.08
CA GLY A 331 -18.47 -4.41 -56.58
C GLY A 331 -18.72 -4.55 -55.08
N ALA A 332 -17.76 -5.05 -54.27
CA ALA A 332 -17.92 -5.07 -52.83
C ALA A 332 -17.92 -3.64 -52.25
N SER A 333 -18.89 -3.31 -51.40
CA SER A 333 -18.92 -2.00 -50.75
C SER A 333 -17.76 -1.83 -49.73
N ARG A 334 -17.22 -0.60 -49.67
CA ARG A 334 -16.13 -0.26 -48.70
C ARG A 334 -16.53 -0.60 -47.29
N TRP A 335 -17.76 -0.34 -46.89
CA TRP A 335 -18.29 -0.65 -45.57
C TRP A 335 -18.26 -2.16 -45.22
N ARG A 336 -18.53 -3.00 -46.18
CA ARG A 336 -18.47 -4.47 -46.01
C ARG A 336 -17.06 -4.94 -45.68
N ILE A 337 -16.04 -4.34 -46.31
CA ILE A 337 -14.62 -4.65 -46.04
C ILE A 337 -14.20 -4.11 -44.67
N VAL A 338 -14.59 -2.86 -44.35
CA VAL A 338 -14.33 -2.28 -43.00
C VAL A 338 -14.96 -3.15 -41.92
N ARG A 339 -16.23 -3.52 -42.08
CA ARG A 339 -16.92 -4.39 -41.11
C ARG A 339 -16.22 -5.73 -40.94
N GLN A 340 -15.72 -6.31 -41.97
CA GLN A 340 -14.98 -7.58 -41.94
C GLN A 340 -13.66 -7.44 -41.15
N LEU A 341 -12.91 -6.37 -41.38
CA LEU A 341 -11.66 -6.09 -40.63
C LEU A 341 -11.93 -5.78 -39.15
N LEU A 342 -13.04 -5.08 -38.86
CA LEU A 342 -13.47 -4.86 -37.46
C LEU A 342 -13.87 -6.18 -36.79
N CYS A 343 -14.52 -7.11 -37.51
CA CYS A 343 -14.81 -8.44 -36.96
C CYS A 343 -13.53 -9.24 -36.65
N GLU A 344 -12.49 -9.14 -37.48
CA GLU A 344 -11.17 -9.74 -37.15
C GLU A 344 -10.58 -9.15 -35.86
N GLY A 345 -10.62 -7.83 -35.71
CA GLY A 345 -10.19 -7.13 -34.48
C GLY A 345 -11.02 -7.53 -33.26
N PHE A 346 -12.33 -7.63 -33.40
CA PHE A 346 -13.24 -8.06 -32.36
C PHE A 346 -12.95 -9.47 -31.84
N VAL A 347 -12.70 -10.43 -32.74
CA VAL A 347 -12.36 -11.83 -32.36
C VAL A 347 -11.03 -11.85 -31.57
N LEU A 348 -10.03 -11.06 -32.01
CA LEU A 348 -8.78 -10.93 -31.29
C LEU A 348 -8.98 -10.30 -29.89
N ALA A 349 -9.83 -9.26 -29.80
CA ALA A 349 -10.15 -8.62 -28.53
C ALA A 349 -10.86 -9.56 -27.57
N LEU A 350 -11.83 -10.35 -28.08
CA LEU A 350 -12.56 -11.31 -27.27
C LEU A 350 -11.62 -12.41 -26.73
N ALA A 351 -10.78 -12.99 -27.60
CA ALA A 351 -9.82 -14.01 -27.19
C ALA A 351 -8.76 -13.47 -26.22
N GLY A 352 -8.19 -12.28 -26.52
CA GLY A 352 -7.24 -11.61 -25.66
C GLY A 352 -7.87 -11.16 -24.34
N GLY A 353 -9.09 -10.66 -24.37
CA GLY A 353 -9.84 -10.26 -23.19
C GLY A 353 -10.14 -11.42 -22.25
N THR A 354 -10.62 -12.55 -22.79
CA THR A 354 -10.88 -13.76 -21.99
C THR A 354 -9.59 -14.28 -21.32
N LEU A 355 -8.51 -14.36 -22.07
CA LEU A 355 -7.22 -14.79 -21.52
C LEU A 355 -6.67 -13.75 -20.51
N GLY A 356 -6.89 -12.45 -20.78
CA GLY A 356 -6.53 -11.35 -19.88
C GLY A 356 -7.27 -11.42 -18.55
N LEU A 357 -8.56 -11.76 -18.56
CA LEU A 357 -9.33 -11.97 -17.32
C LEU A 357 -8.81 -13.16 -16.52
N LEU A 358 -8.38 -14.24 -17.16
CA LEU A 358 -7.72 -15.36 -16.46
C LEU A 358 -6.41 -14.93 -15.82
N ILE A 359 -5.59 -14.14 -16.53
CA ILE A 359 -4.36 -13.55 -15.99
C ILE A 359 -4.69 -12.64 -14.79
N SER A 360 -5.72 -11.80 -14.90
CA SER A 360 -6.17 -10.91 -13.82
C SER A 360 -6.60 -11.70 -12.58
N TYR A 361 -7.39 -12.76 -12.76
CA TYR A 361 -7.82 -13.62 -11.65
C TYR A 361 -6.63 -14.21 -10.88
N TRP A 362 -5.66 -14.73 -11.61
CA TRP A 362 -4.44 -15.29 -11.03
C TRP A 362 -3.58 -14.21 -10.36
N SER A 363 -3.40 -13.07 -11.01
CA SER A 363 -2.66 -11.92 -10.46
C SER A 363 -3.30 -11.37 -9.19
N ASN A 364 -4.63 -11.31 -9.13
CA ASN A 364 -5.36 -10.88 -7.94
C ASN A 364 -5.11 -11.83 -6.75
N GLY A 365 -5.02 -13.14 -7.00
CA GLY A 365 -4.63 -14.12 -5.97
C GLY A 365 -3.24 -13.85 -5.40
N LEU A 366 -2.26 -13.52 -6.25
CA LEU A 366 -0.91 -13.14 -5.80
C LEU A 366 -0.92 -11.84 -5.00
N LEU A 367 -1.70 -10.84 -5.40
CA LEU A 367 -1.85 -9.59 -4.67
C LEU A 367 -2.45 -9.84 -3.28
N VAL A 368 -3.57 -10.56 -3.19
CA VAL A 368 -4.21 -10.90 -1.91
C VAL A 368 -3.24 -11.64 -0.99
N ASN A 369 -2.47 -12.59 -1.50
CA ASN A 369 -1.47 -13.31 -0.70
C ASN A 369 -0.34 -12.38 -0.21
N SER A 370 0.13 -11.44 -1.04
CA SER A 370 1.16 -10.47 -0.64
C SER A 370 0.68 -9.56 0.49
N PHE A 371 -0.53 -9.05 0.39
CA PHE A 371 -1.16 -8.28 1.46
C PHE A 371 -1.45 -9.16 2.69
N GLY A 372 -1.94 -10.39 2.49
CA GLY A 372 -2.24 -11.33 3.55
C GLY A 372 -1.04 -11.70 4.41
N THR A 373 0.15 -11.85 3.81
CA THR A 373 1.39 -12.09 4.56
C THR A 373 1.79 -10.90 5.42
N LEU A 374 1.64 -9.67 4.92
CA LEU A 374 1.91 -8.47 5.69
C LEU A 374 0.96 -8.34 6.88
N PHE A 375 -0.35 -8.29 6.62
CA PHE A 375 -1.35 -8.03 7.66
C PHE A 375 -1.53 -9.22 8.59
N GLY A 376 -1.32 -10.45 8.12
CA GLY A 376 -1.30 -11.65 8.95
C GLY A 376 -0.20 -11.63 10.01
N SER A 377 0.98 -11.07 9.69
CA SER A 377 2.05 -10.88 10.66
C SER A 377 1.70 -9.87 11.76
N MET A 378 0.75 -8.98 11.49
CA MET A 378 0.25 -7.96 12.41
C MET A 378 -1.01 -8.40 13.18
N ASN A 379 -1.51 -9.62 12.95
CA ASN A 379 -2.78 -10.14 13.48
C ASN A 379 -4.02 -9.33 13.06
N PHE A 380 -3.97 -8.65 11.91
CA PHE A 380 -5.14 -8.02 11.29
C PHE A 380 -5.87 -8.99 10.36
N SER A 381 -7.18 -8.92 10.36
CA SER A 381 -8.01 -9.54 9.32
C SER A 381 -8.07 -8.62 8.10
N LEU A 382 -7.46 -9.06 7.00
CA LEU A 382 -7.52 -8.34 5.74
C LEU A 382 -8.86 -8.61 5.04
N VAL A 383 -9.61 -7.55 4.74
CA VAL A 383 -10.80 -7.61 3.87
C VAL A 383 -10.44 -7.00 2.52
N LEU A 384 -9.75 -7.79 1.71
CA LEU A 384 -9.37 -7.40 0.36
C LEU A 384 -10.05 -8.33 -0.64
N ASN A 385 -11.24 -7.93 -1.11
CA ASN A 385 -11.95 -8.68 -2.14
C ASN A 385 -11.61 -8.11 -3.52
N LEU A 386 -10.55 -8.66 -4.14
CA LEU A 386 -10.13 -8.33 -5.50
C LEU A 386 -10.84 -9.18 -6.57
N GLN A 387 -11.92 -9.89 -6.22
CA GLN A 387 -12.70 -10.60 -7.22
C GLN A 387 -13.30 -9.57 -8.19
N PRO A 388 -13.10 -9.76 -9.50
CA PRO A 388 -13.68 -8.84 -10.47
C PRO A 388 -15.20 -8.91 -10.37
N ASP A 389 -15.81 -7.81 -9.95
CA ASP A 389 -17.26 -7.64 -10.00
C ASP A 389 -17.73 -7.36 -11.43
N LEU A 390 -19.04 -7.35 -11.64
CA LEU A 390 -19.61 -7.09 -12.96
C LEU A 390 -19.18 -5.74 -13.53
N THR A 391 -18.93 -4.76 -12.68
CA THR A 391 -18.48 -3.40 -13.06
C THR A 391 -17.06 -3.45 -13.61
N VAL A 392 -16.14 -4.13 -12.92
CA VAL A 392 -14.74 -4.33 -13.37
C VAL A 392 -14.70 -5.09 -14.69
N LEU A 393 -15.50 -6.16 -14.80
CA LEU A 393 -15.60 -6.95 -16.03
C LEU A 393 -16.15 -6.12 -17.20
N ALA A 394 -17.26 -5.41 -16.99
CA ALA A 394 -17.90 -4.58 -18.01
C ALA A 394 -16.98 -3.44 -18.46
N LEU A 395 -16.35 -2.74 -17.53
CA LEU A 395 -15.44 -1.63 -17.84
C LEU A 395 -14.19 -2.13 -18.57
N THR A 396 -13.58 -3.21 -18.11
CA THR A 396 -12.41 -3.82 -18.77
C THR A 396 -12.77 -4.25 -20.20
N PHE A 397 -13.91 -4.89 -20.37
CA PHE A 397 -14.38 -5.30 -21.69
C PHE A 397 -14.69 -4.09 -22.59
N ALA A 398 -15.36 -3.06 -22.07
CA ALA A 398 -15.67 -1.84 -22.82
C ALA A 398 -14.39 -1.11 -23.26
N VAL A 399 -13.43 -0.94 -22.38
CA VAL A 399 -12.14 -0.31 -22.69
C VAL A 399 -11.38 -1.12 -23.74
N CYS A 400 -11.36 -2.45 -23.62
CA CYS A 400 -10.74 -3.35 -24.59
C CYS A 400 -11.42 -3.24 -25.97
N LEU A 401 -12.74 -3.24 -25.99
CA LEU A 401 -13.52 -3.12 -27.22
C LEU A 401 -13.28 -1.77 -27.91
N VAL A 402 -13.39 -0.68 -27.17
CA VAL A 402 -13.15 0.68 -27.67
C VAL A 402 -11.73 0.83 -28.21
N ALA A 403 -10.75 0.40 -27.46
CA ALA A 403 -9.34 0.45 -27.86
C ALA A 403 -9.14 -0.36 -29.16
N THR A 404 -9.65 -1.59 -29.23
CA THR A 404 -9.50 -2.44 -30.42
C THR A 404 -10.22 -1.85 -31.65
N LEU A 405 -11.41 -1.29 -31.47
CA LEU A 405 -12.16 -0.65 -32.55
C LEU A 405 -11.42 0.59 -33.07
N LEU A 406 -10.96 1.48 -32.17
CA LEU A 406 -10.23 2.70 -32.56
C LEU A 406 -8.96 2.37 -33.35
N PHE A 407 -8.20 1.39 -32.89
CA PHE A 407 -6.93 1.03 -33.52
C PHE A 407 -7.09 0.10 -34.75
N SER A 408 -8.23 -0.58 -34.91
CA SER A 408 -8.55 -1.35 -36.12
C SER A 408 -9.20 -0.49 -37.22
N LEU A 409 -9.94 0.56 -36.84
CA LEU A 409 -10.68 1.42 -37.78
C LEU A 409 -9.71 2.22 -38.69
N GLY A 410 -8.65 2.79 -38.10
CA GLY A 410 -7.67 3.54 -38.90
C GLY A 410 -7.02 2.74 -40.03
N PRO A 411 -6.46 1.55 -39.73
CA PRO A 411 -5.98 0.61 -40.76
C PRO A 411 -7.04 0.20 -41.78
N ALA A 412 -8.27 -0.09 -41.35
CA ALA A 412 -9.36 -0.52 -42.20
C ALA A 412 -9.77 0.59 -43.19
N LEU A 413 -9.88 1.83 -42.71
CA LEU A 413 -10.18 2.98 -43.57
C LEU A 413 -9.06 3.27 -44.58
N LYS A 414 -7.79 3.13 -44.18
CA LYS A 414 -6.64 3.29 -45.11
C LYS A 414 -6.60 2.20 -46.16
N ALA A 415 -6.91 0.96 -45.79
CA ALA A 415 -6.93 -0.17 -46.74
C ALA A 415 -8.04 -0.04 -47.80
N THR A 416 -9.13 0.67 -47.49
CA THR A 416 -10.27 0.88 -48.42
C THR A 416 -10.17 2.18 -49.26
N LYS A 417 -9.23 3.11 -48.91
CA LYS A 417 -8.95 4.33 -49.71
C LYS A 417 -7.93 4.12 -50.82
N ALA A 418 -7.57 2.88 -51.13
CA ALA A 418 -6.64 2.55 -52.20
C ALA A 418 -7.17 3.08 -53.55
N ASP A 419 -6.36 3.92 -54.19
CA ASP A 419 -6.63 4.49 -55.50
C ASP A 419 -6.27 3.40 -56.51
N LEU A 420 -7.28 2.69 -57.03
CA LEU A 420 -7.12 1.54 -57.96
C LEU A 420 -6.17 1.81 -59.12
N VAL A 421 -6.16 3.04 -59.62
CA VAL A 421 -5.33 3.47 -60.77
C VAL A 421 -3.88 3.68 -60.39
N ASN A 422 -3.63 4.24 -59.21
CA ASN A 422 -2.28 4.48 -58.72
C ASN A 422 -1.60 3.23 -58.20
N ASP A 423 -2.35 2.30 -57.53
CA ASP A 423 -1.80 1.03 -57.02
C ASP A 423 -1.46 0.05 -58.19
N LEU A 424 -2.16 0.11 -59.31
CA LEU A 424 -1.84 -0.66 -60.50
C LEU A 424 -0.68 -0.03 -61.29
N LYS A 425 -0.50 1.29 -61.26
CA LYS A 425 0.60 2.02 -61.92
C LYS A 425 1.87 2.07 -61.06
N GLN A 426 1.81 1.95 -59.73
CA GLN A 426 2.94 2.02 -58.83
C GLN A 426 3.79 0.73 -58.75
N GLN A 427 3.78 -0.10 -59.77
CA GLN A 427 4.77 -1.19 -59.88
C GLN A 427 6.18 -0.72 -60.14
N VAL A 428 6.40 0.57 -60.42
CA VAL A 428 7.73 1.12 -60.74
C VAL A 428 7.96 2.38 -59.87
N GLY A 429 8.68 2.22 -58.80
CA GLY A 429 9.29 3.30 -58.07
C GLY A 429 8.38 4.06 -57.09
N GLU A 430 8.77 4.15 -55.82
CA GLU A 430 8.24 5.16 -54.89
C GLU A 430 8.43 6.56 -55.48
N PRO A 431 7.44 7.47 -55.39
CA PRO A 431 7.59 8.82 -55.92
C PRO A 431 8.81 9.53 -55.32
N ALA A 432 9.70 9.95 -56.18
CA ALA A 432 10.99 10.57 -55.87
C ALA A 432 10.90 11.93 -55.13
N HIS A 433 9.68 12.41 -54.87
CA HIS A 433 9.48 13.79 -54.37
C HIS A 433 9.01 13.90 -52.91
N VAL A 434 8.93 12.81 -52.16
CA VAL A 434 8.67 12.92 -50.73
C VAL A 434 10.00 13.16 -50.01
N GLY A 435 10.18 14.35 -49.46
CA GLY A 435 11.43 14.74 -48.77
C GLY A 435 11.83 13.74 -47.69
N ARG A 436 13.14 13.59 -47.46
CA ARG A 436 13.71 12.63 -46.50
C ARG A 436 13.10 12.73 -45.11
N LEU A 437 12.71 13.95 -44.67
CA LEU A 437 12.03 14.18 -43.38
C LEU A 437 10.60 13.59 -43.35
N ASN A 438 9.79 13.83 -44.38
CA ASN A 438 8.41 13.30 -44.44
C ASN A 438 8.38 11.78 -44.47
N ARG A 439 9.41 11.16 -45.02
CA ARG A 439 9.57 9.69 -45.04
C ARG A 439 9.95 9.14 -43.66
N PHE A 440 10.69 9.91 -42.85
CA PHE A 440 11.10 9.57 -41.51
C PHE A 440 9.91 9.66 -40.52
N PHE A 441 9.06 10.67 -40.68
CA PHE A 441 7.83 10.88 -39.88
C PHE A 441 6.57 10.20 -40.44
N ALA A 442 6.69 9.29 -41.38
CA ALA A 442 5.55 8.49 -41.83
C ALA A 442 4.84 7.83 -40.64
N GLY A 443 3.52 7.88 -40.60
CA GLY A 443 2.71 7.56 -39.41
C GLY A 443 3.04 6.24 -38.68
N ARG A 444 3.55 5.23 -39.40
CA ARG A 444 4.01 3.96 -38.80
C ARG A 444 5.28 4.11 -37.95
N HIS A 445 6.23 4.94 -38.40
CA HIS A 445 7.47 5.18 -37.66
C HIS A 445 7.19 5.99 -36.40
N LEU A 446 6.23 6.93 -36.47
CA LEU A 446 5.79 7.70 -35.33
C LEU A 446 5.16 6.82 -34.25
N LEU A 447 4.31 5.84 -34.63
CA LEU A 447 3.71 4.90 -33.67
C LEU A 447 4.76 4.08 -32.93
N VAL A 448 5.81 3.60 -33.63
CA VAL A 448 6.90 2.84 -33.00
C VAL A 448 7.74 3.75 -32.10
N MET A 449 7.99 4.99 -32.52
CA MET A 449 8.75 5.96 -31.69
C MET A 449 7.97 6.30 -30.42
N ALA A 450 6.68 6.55 -30.51
CA ALA A 450 5.81 6.80 -29.35
C ALA A 450 5.82 5.59 -28.38
N GLN A 451 5.75 4.39 -28.92
CA GLN A 451 5.80 3.16 -28.14
C GLN A 451 7.14 3.00 -27.39
N ILE A 452 8.28 3.20 -28.06
CA ILE A 452 9.61 3.14 -27.42
C ILE A 452 9.73 4.23 -26.34
N ALA A 453 9.26 5.44 -26.62
CA ALA A 453 9.30 6.56 -25.68
C ALA A 453 8.48 6.28 -24.40
N LEU A 454 7.24 5.78 -24.54
CA LEU A 454 6.40 5.38 -23.41
C LEU A 454 7.00 4.19 -22.64
N SER A 455 7.57 3.23 -23.36
CA SER A 455 8.22 2.08 -22.74
C SER A 455 9.46 2.48 -21.93
N LEU A 456 10.23 3.48 -22.40
CA LEU A 456 11.34 4.03 -21.62
C LEU A 456 10.87 4.71 -20.34
N MET A 457 9.79 5.48 -20.43
CA MET A 457 9.17 6.14 -19.28
C MET A 457 8.76 5.12 -18.20
N LEU A 458 8.10 4.01 -18.60
CA LEU A 458 7.69 2.95 -17.67
C LEU A 458 8.89 2.17 -17.11
N LEU A 459 9.87 1.85 -17.95
CA LEU A 459 11.06 1.10 -17.52
C LEU A 459 11.95 1.93 -16.58
N PHE A 460 12.06 3.24 -16.82
CA PHE A 460 12.76 4.17 -15.94
C PHE A 460 12.08 4.23 -14.55
N SER A 461 10.75 4.33 -14.52
CA SER A 461 9.99 4.29 -13.26
C SER A 461 10.27 3.00 -12.48
N ALA A 462 10.26 1.85 -13.16
CA ALA A 462 10.63 0.58 -12.57
C ALA A 462 12.06 0.61 -11.98
N GLY A 463 13.00 1.21 -12.70
CA GLY A 463 14.38 1.39 -12.26
C GLY A 463 14.51 2.25 -11.00
N LEU A 464 13.74 3.34 -10.91
CA LEU A 464 13.71 4.21 -9.72
C LEU A 464 13.19 3.46 -8.48
N PHE A 465 12.05 2.76 -8.59
CA PHE A 465 11.50 1.98 -7.47
C PHE A 465 12.40 0.81 -7.08
N PHE A 466 13.00 0.13 -8.05
CA PHE A 466 13.96 -0.94 -7.77
C PHE A 466 15.18 -0.44 -6.99
N ARG A 467 15.75 0.71 -7.38
CA ARG A 467 16.84 1.35 -6.64
C ARG A 467 16.41 1.81 -5.25
N GLY A 468 15.20 2.34 -5.11
CA GLY A 468 14.62 2.67 -3.81
C GLY A 468 14.53 1.45 -2.90
N ALA A 469 14.04 0.32 -3.42
CA ALA A 469 13.97 -0.93 -2.68
C ALA A 469 15.34 -1.49 -2.29
N MET A 470 16.33 -1.40 -3.17
CA MET A 470 17.72 -1.78 -2.85
C MET A 470 18.28 -0.91 -1.72
N LYS A 471 18.12 0.41 -1.79
CA LYS A 471 18.58 1.34 -0.74
C LYS A 471 17.87 1.09 0.58
N ALA A 472 16.53 0.90 0.56
CA ALA A 472 15.75 0.60 1.75
C ALA A 472 16.20 -0.72 2.41
N SER A 473 16.50 -1.74 1.63
CA SER A 473 16.96 -3.04 2.12
C SER A 473 18.40 -3.02 2.63
N ALA A 474 19.25 -2.17 2.07
CA ALA A 474 20.66 -2.02 2.44
C ALA A 474 20.88 -1.03 3.60
N LEU A 475 19.84 -0.27 3.99
CA LEU A 475 19.95 0.75 5.02
C LEU A 475 20.33 0.12 6.36
N TYR A 476 21.44 0.64 6.97
CA TYR A 476 21.77 0.34 8.34
C TYR A 476 20.88 1.15 9.28
N PRO A 477 20.01 0.52 10.08
CA PRO A 477 19.01 1.24 10.86
C PRO A 477 19.56 1.87 12.15
N GLY A 478 20.85 1.71 12.47
CA GLY A 478 21.47 2.18 13.69
C GLY A 478 21.44 1.16 14.83
N PHE A 479 20.97 -0.07 14.58
CA PHE A 479 20.98 -1.19 15.52
C PHE A 479 21.28 -2.50 14.78
N ASP A 480 21.65 -3.56 15.50
CA ASP A 480 21.93 -4.86 14.92
C ASP A 480 20.71 -5.78 15.02
N ARG A 481 20.21 -6.19 13.88
CA ARG A 481 19.05 -7.08 13.75
C ARG A 481 19.38 -8.57 13.80
N ARG A 482 20.68 -8.94 13.72
CA ARG A 482 21.12 -10.33 13.72
C ARG A 482 21.28 -10.84 15.14
N GLY A 483 20.97 -12.11 15.37
CA GLY A 483 21.14 -12.75 16.68
C GLY A 483 20.11 -12.34 17.74
N GLY A 484 19.12 -11.49 17.38
CA GLY A 484 18.04 -11.09 18.28
C GLY A 484 16.82 -12.01 18.16
N ILE A 485 16.16 -12.26 19.29
CA ILE A 485 14.89 -12.97 19.40
C ILE A 485 13.96 -12.10 20.25
N SER A 486 12.78 -11.82 19.70
CA SER A 486 11.76 -11.04 20.37
C SER A 486 10.60 -11.94 20.78
N ALA A 487 10.31 -11.98 22.07
CA ALA A 487 9.15 -12.67 22.63
C ALA A 487 8.13 -11.61 23.08
N GLU A 488 7.00 -11.51 22.37
CA GLU A 488 5.89 -10.65 22.76
C GLU A 488 5.01 -11.32 23.79
N MET A 489 4.79 -10.65 24.91
CA MET A 489 3.91 -11.06 26.00
C MET A 489 2.92 -9.95 26.32
N ASP A 490 1.66 -10.30 26.60
CA ASP A 490 0.65 -9.29 26.89
C ASP A 490 -0.24 -9.73 28.06
N PHE A 491 0.12 -9.30 29.25
CA PHE A 491 -0.58 -9.63 30.49
C PHE A 491 -1.91 -8.88 30.63
N THR A 492 -2.20 -7.91 29.77
CA THR A 492 -3.51 -7.23 29.75
C THR A 492 -4.60 -8.09 29.18
N LEU A 493 -4.23 -9.14 28.42
CA LEU A 493 -5.16 -10.08 27.78
C LEU A 493 -5.69 -11.17 28.74
N GLY A 494 -5.22 -11.19 29.97
CA GLY A 494 -5.64 -12.12 31.03
C GLY A 494 -6.18 -11.38 32.26
N LYS A 495 -6.66 -12.12 33.25
CA LYS A 495 -7.06 -11.58 34.58
C LYS A 495 -5.87 -11.44 35.54
N THR A 496 -4.66 -11.22 35.02
CA THR A 496 -3.44 -11.14 35.83
C THR A 496 -3.36 -9.76 36.50
N SER A 497 -3.23 -9.71 37.81
CA SER A 497 -3.02 -8.44 38.51
C SER A 497 -1.67 -7.81 38.11
N GLU A 498 -1.57 -6.48 38.18
CA GLU A 498 -0.34 -5.75 37.85
C GLU A 498 0.85 -6.30 38.64
N THR A 499 0.70 -6.54 39.96
CA THR A 499 1.76 -7.08 40.81
C THR A 499 2.24 -8.46 40.34
N ARG A 500 1.31 -9.36 40.01
CA ARG A 500 1.67 -10.69 39.51
C ARG A 500 2.29 -10.62 38.10
N ALA A 501 1.77 -9.78 37.23
CA ALA A 501 2.35 -9.57 35.91
C ALA A 501 3.79 -9.06 36.02
N TRP A 502 4.03 -8.09 36.89
CA TRP A 502 5.36 -7.55 37.20
C TRP A 502 6.34 -8.65 37.66
N GLN A 503 5.95 -9.42 38.69
CA GLN A 503 6.78 -10.52 39.20
C GLN A 503 7.09 -11.55 38.11
N THR A 504 6.09 -11.93 37.30
CA THR A 504 6.25 -12.90 36.22
C THR A 504 7.18 -12.38 35.13
N MET A 505 7.05 -11.10 34.74
CA MET A 505 7.91 -10.47 33.73
C MET A 505 9.39 -10.48 34.14
N PHE A 506 9.69 -10.07 35.37
CA PHE A 506 11.07 -10.04 35.86
C PHE A 506 11.62 -11.44 36.12
N ALA A 507 10.82 -12.37 36.63
CA ALA A 507 11.21 -13.76 36.74
C ALA A 507 11.55 -14.38 35.38
N ALA A 508 10.76 -14.08 34.36
CA ALA A 508 11.01 -14.50 32.98
C ALA A 508 12.32 -13.89 32.42
N LEU A 509 12.54 -12.60 32.65
CA LEU A 509 13.75 -11.90 32.26
C LEU A 509 14.99 -12.57 32.85
N HIS A 510 15.02 -12.75 34.19
CA HIS A 510 16.16 -13.32 34.88
C HIS A 510 16.44 -14.77 34.45
N ARG A 511 15.38 -15.57 34.22
CA ARG A 511 15.57 -16.95 33.75
C ARG A 511 16.15 -17.00 32.34
N VAL A 512 15.71 -16.12 31.44
CA VAL A 512 16.23 -16.07 30.07
C VAL A 512 17.66 -15.55 30.05
N GLN A 513 18.02 -14.58 30.90
CA GLN A 513 19.40 -14.08 31.01
C GLN A 513 20.40 -15.18 31.43
N GLN A 514 19.95 -16.20 32.18
CA GLN A 514 20.78 -17.30 32.65
C GLN A 514 20.92 -18.44 31.62
N LEU A 515 20.23 -18.39 30.46
CA LEU A 515 20.31 -19.44 29.44
C LEU A 515 21.69 -19.48 28.76
N PRO A 516 22.28 -20.66 28.57
CA PRO A 516 23.51 -20.80 27.81
C PRO A 516 23.31 -20.27 26.38
N GLY A 517 24.26 -19.45 25.93
CA GLY A 517 24.22 -18.83 24.60
C GLY A 517 23.47 -17.50 24.53
N VAL A 518 22.82 -17.07 25.59
CA VAL A 518 22.28 -15.71 25.72
C VAL A 518 23.39 -14.76 26.16
N ARG A 519 23.56 -13.68 25.41
CA ARG A 519 24.52 -12.61 25.71
C ARG A 519 23.88 -11.51 26.54
N ALA A 520 22.66 -11.10 26.16
CA ALA A 520 21.89 -10.07 26.85
C ALA A 520 20.39 -10.37 26.66
N ALA A 521 19.60 -10.05 27.66
CA ALA A 521 18.14 -10.01 27.53
C ALA A 521 17.58 -8.85 28.34
N ALA A 522 16.53 -8.22 27.81
CA ALA A 522 15.90 -7.06 28.44
C ALA A 522 14.43 -6.97 28.06
N LEU A 523 13.63 -6.33 28.91
CA LEU A 523 12.23 -6.00 28.62
C LEU A 523 12.14 -4.62 27.99
N THR A 524 11.20 -4.46 27.07
CA THR A 524 10.88 -3.19 26.44
C THR A 524 9.39 -3.10 26.12
N THR A 525 8.86 -1.89 26.12
CA THR A 525 7.46 -1.65 25.70
C THR A 525 7.32 -1.52 24.18
N MET A 526 8.44 -1.30 23.47
CA MET A 526 8.42 -1.06 22.03
C MET A 526 9.75 -1.46 21.38
N LEU A 527 9.68 -2.01 20.18
CA LEU A 527 10.85 -2.29 19.35
C LEU A 527 10.98 -1.26 18.21
N PRO A 528 12.21 -0.94 17.80
CA PRO A 528 12.44 -0.29 16.52
C PRO A 528 11.84 -1.12 15.38
N TYR A 529 11.26 -0.45 14.38
CA TYR A 529 10.54 -1.09 13.27
C TYR A 529 9.28 -1.88 13.68
N GLY A 530 8.86 -1.77 14.94
CA GLY A 530 7.53 -2.22 15.36
C GLY A 530 6.43 -1.35 14.71
N ASN A 531 5.23 -1.92 14.62
CA ASN A 531 4.10 -1.24 13.95
C ASN A 531 3.35 -0.25 14.86
N LEU A 532 3.71 -0.19 16.14
CA LEU A 532 3.11 0.72 17.11
C LEU A 532 4.16 1.76 17.55
N THR A 533 3.72 3.00 17.66
CA THR A 533 4.55 4.10 18.17
C THR A 533 3.85 4.77 19.34
N ASN A 534 4.62 5.08 20.38
CA ASN A 534 4.14 5.90 21.49
C ASN A 534 4.92 7.22 21.49
N GLY A 535 4.21 8.31 21.34
CA GLY A 535 4.78 9.66 21.28
C GLY A 535 4.66 10.37 22.62
N ARG A 536 5.74 11.06 23.04
CA ARG A 536 5.71 12.00 24.18
C ARG A 536 6.37 13.30 23.73
N ARG A 537 5.83 14.42 24.21
CA ARG A 537 6.46 15.72 24.01
C ARG A 537 7.22 16.11 25.26
N ILE A 538 8.46 16.54 25.07
CA ILE A 538 9.34 16.98 26.16
C ILE A 538 9.93 18.35 25.85
N MET A 539 10.22 19.08 26.90
CA MET A 539 10.88 20.39 26.86
C MET A 539 11.96 20.51 27.92
N ARG A 540 12.82 21.49 27.80
CA ARG A 540 13.77 21.83 28.84
C ARG A 540 13.04 22.49 30.00
N MET A 541 13.60 22.37 31.22
CA MET A 541 13.05 22.97 32.44
C MET A 541 12.91 24.51 32.34
N ASP A 542 13.92 25.17 31.78
CA ASP A 542 13.92 26.62 31.61
C ASP A 542 12.83 27.10 30.62
N GLN A 543 12.58 26.33 29.57
CA GLN A 543 11.49 26.61 28.63
C GLN A 543 10.11 26.35 29.25
N ALA A 544 9.99 25.41 30.17
CA ALA A 544 8.76 25.15 30.91
C ALA A 544 8.30 26.34 31.77
N ALA A 545 9.20 27.09 32.32
CA ALA A 545 8.91 28.30 33.07
C ALA A 545 8.31 29.41 32.17
N VAL A 546 8.89 29.58 30.98
CA VAL A 546 8.42 30.57 29.98
C VAL A 546 7.05 30.16 29.37
N ALA A 547 6.87 28.89 29.04
CA ALA A 547 5.62 28.38 28.50
C ALA A 547 4.44 28.47 29.49
N LYS A 548 4.73 28.43 30.79
CA LYS A 548 3.73 28.60 31.85
C LYS A 548 3.31 30.08 32.03
N ALA A 549 4.18 31.01 31.64
CA ALA A 549 3.95 32.45 31.73
C ALA A 549 3.17 33.00 30.52
N ASP A 550 3.24 32.35 29.37
CA ASP A 550 2.51 32.77 28.17
C ASP A 550 1.71 31.59 27.55
N PRO A 551 0.39 31.48 27.84
CA PRO A 551 -0.48 30.45 27.26
C PRO A 551 -0.61 30.52 25.74
N LYS A 552 -0.20 31.61 25.09
CA LYS A 552 -0.22 31.82 23.64
C LYS A 552 1.12 31.48 22.97
N ALA A 553 2.15 31.13 23.75
CA ALA A 553 3.42 30.73 23.18
C ALA A 553 3.23 29.51 22.25
N PRO A 554 3.90 29.50 21.08
CA PRO A 554 3.83 28.34 20.19
C PRO A 554 4.23 27.09 20.97
N GLU A 555 3.52 25.98 20.73
CA GLU A 555 3.65 24.70 21.43
C GLU A 555 5.10 24.40 21.86
N ALA A 556 5.41 24.72 23.10
CA ALA A 556 6.71 24.46 23.68
C ALA A 556 6.91 22.93 23.79
N GLY A 557 8.03 22.45 23.29
CA GLY A 557 8.41 21.05 23.44
C GLY A 557 8.59 20.32 22.10
N LYS A 558 9.45 19.30 22.13
CA LYS A 558 9.82 18.48 20.99
C LYS A 558 9.16 17.12 21.11
N SER A 559 8.55 16.67 20.03
CA SER A 559 7.99 15.30 19.95
C SER A 559 9.12 14.27 19.95
N SER A 560 8.93 13.18 20.67
CA SER A 560 9.86 12.05 20.77
C SER A 560 9.11 10.73 20.72
N ILE A 561 9.74 9.70 20.20
CA ILE A 561 9.29 8.33 20.38
C ILE A 561 9.72 7.89 21.79
N PHE A 562 8.73 7.48 22.56
CA PHE A 562 8.88 7.10 23.95
C PHE A 562 8.95 5.58 24.10
N THR A 563 9.93 5.09 24.89
CA THR A 563 10.11 3.66 25.14
C THR A 563 10.56 3.43 26.57
N ALA A 564 9.87 2.53 27.28
CA ALA A 564 10.35 2.06 28.59
C ALA A 564 11.17 0.78 28.40
N VAL A 565 12.32 0.70 29.09
CA VAL A 565 13.29 -0.39 28.95
C VAL A 565 13.89 -0.80 30.29
N THR A 566 14.36 -2.07 30.37
CA THR A 566 15.20 -2.54 31.48
C THR A 566 16.68 -2.44 31.11
N PRO A 567 17.60 -2.48 32.10
CA PRO A 567 19.03 -2.50 31.83
C PRO A 567 19.45 -3.58 30.85
N GLY A 568 20.48 -3.29 30.04
CA GLY A 568 20.95 -4.21 29.01
C GLY A 568 20.17 -4.18 27.69
N TRP A 569 19.10 -3.40 27.59
CA TRP A 569 18.34 -3.33 26.35
C TRP A 569 19.15 -2.78 25.18
N PHE A 570 19.97 -1.76 25.42
CA PHE A 570 20.81 -1.16 24.38
C PHE A 570 21.83 -2.17 23.84
N ASP A 571 22.40 -3.03 24.71
CA ASP A 571 23.27 -4.13 24.25
C ASP A 571 22.48 -5.22 23.52
N ALA A 572 21.25 -5.54 23.99
CA ALA A 572 20.40 -6.53 23.36
C ALA A 572 20.06 -6.17 21.90
N ILE A 573 19.85 -4.91 21.58
CA ILE A 573 19.59 -4.46 20.20
C ILE A 573 20.81 -3.91 19.47
N GLY A 574 21.95 -3.76 20.14
CA GLY A 574 23.20 -3.27 19.56
C GLY A 574 23.23 -1.75 19.33
N VAL A 575 22.51 -0.98 20.12
CA VAL A 575 22.58 0.50 20.19
C VAL A 575 23.69 0.88 21.14
N LYS A 576 24.56 1.82 20.73
CA LYS A 576 25.71 2.24 21.57
C LYS A 576 25.32 3.36 22.51
N ILE A 577 25.70 3.24 23.78
CA ILE A 577 25.71 4.36 24.71
C ILE A 577 26.95 5.21 24.39
N LEU A 578 26.74 6.44 23.96
CA LEU A 578 27.81 7.35 23.56
C LEU A 578 28.41 8.08 24.76
N ARG A 579 27.56 8.44 25.72
CA ARG A 579 27.92 9.19 26.91
C ARG A 579 27.01 8.82 28.07
N GLY A 580 27.52 8.96 29.31
CA GLY A 580 26.80 8.62 30.52
C GLY A 580 26.76 7.11 30.79
N ARG A 581 25.63 6.61 31.29
CA ARG A 581 25.44 5.23 31.71
C ARG A 581 24.09 4.66 31.28
N ASP A 582 23.95 3.34 31.33
CA ASP A 582 22.67 2.63 31.26
C ASP A 582 21.88 2.82 32.56
N PHE A 583 20.61 2.45 32.52
CA PHE A 583 19.80 2.37 33.73
C PHE A 583 20.33 1.30 34.67
N THR A 584 20.09 1.50 35.97
CA THR A 584 20.38 0.49 36.99
C THR A 584 19.17 -0.45 37.18
N THR A 585 19.41 -1.63 37.72
CA THR A 585 18.34 -2.57 38.07
C THR A 585 17.34 -1.95 39.05
N THR A 586 17.86 -1.20 40.06
CA THR A 586 17.02 -0.50 41.01
C THR A 586 16.10 0.52 40.35
N GLU A 587 16.61 1.30 39.38
CA GLU A 587 15.78 2.27 38.63
C GLU A 587 14.72 1.58 37.77
N ALA A 588 15.02 0.39 37.25
CA ALA A 588 14.09 -0.36 36.38
C ALA A 588 13.02 -1.14 37.16
N GLU A 589 13.29 -1.51 38.40
CA GLU A 589 12.42 -2.37 39.22
C GLU A 589 11.68 -1.61 40.32
N ASN A 590 12.14 -0.43 40.72
CA ASN A 590 11.54 0.34 41.79
C ASN A 590 10.96 1.66 41.29
N LYS A 591 9.67 1.89 41.52
CA LYS A 591 8.94 3.11 41.14
C LYS A 591 9.36 4.36 41.96
N ASP A 592 9.93 4.16 43.14
CA ASP A 592 10.28 5.23 44.07
C ASP A 592 11.67 5.82 43.82
N THR A 593 12.37 5.38 42.80
CA THR A 593 13.69 5.93 42.42
C THR A 593 13.56 7.30 41.76
N PRO A 594 14.61 8.16 41.83
CA PRO A 594 14.64 9.39 41.07
C PRO A 594 14.36 9.16 39.61
N ARG A 595 13.56 10.03 38.99
CA ARG A 595 13.19 9.91 37.59
C ARG A 595 14.36 10.26 36.70
N VAL A 596 14.75 9.29 35.86
CA VAL A 596 15.88 9.44 34.95
C VAL A 596 15.44 9.11 33.52
N ALA A 597 16.19 9.62 32.56
CA ALA A 597 15.97 9.38 31.14
C ALA A 597 17.28 9.17 30.38
N ILE A 598 17.25 8.40 29.35
CA ILE A 598 18.27 8.33 28.31
C ILE A 598 17.64 8.88 27.02
N ILE A 599 18.39 9.72 26.31
CA ILE A 599 17.96 10.33 25.06
C ILE A 599 18.92 9.98 23.93
N ASP A 600 18.46 10.05 22.69
CA ASP A 600 19.38 9.91 21.56
C ASP A 600 20.15 11.21 21.25
N GLU A 601 21.21 11.09 20.46
CA GLU A 601 22.06 12.22 20.08
C GLU A 601 21.28 13.32 19.32
N MET A 602 20.21 12.96 18.58
CA MET A 602 19.38 13.93 17.85
C MET A 602 18.56 14.81 18.80
N MET A 603 18.00 14.19 19.86
CA MET A 603 17.28 14.91 20.90
C MET A 603 18.24 15.77 21.72
N ALA A 604 19.43 15.25 22.08
CA ALA A 604 20.45 15.99 22.79
C ALA A 604 20.87 17.26 22.03
N GLN A 605 21.14 17.15 20.72
CA GLN A 605 21.52 18.29 19.89
C GLN A 605 20.40 19.34 19.76
N GLN A 606 19.14 18.90 19.68
CA GLN A 606 18.01 19.83 19.56
C GLN A 606 17.65 20.55 20.85
N LEU A 607 17.68 19.84 21.99
CA LEU A 607 17.33 20.43 23.25
C LEU A 607 18.50 21.25 23.83
N PHE A 608 19.72 20.79 23.60
CA PHE A 608 20.93 21.39 24.23
C PHE A 608 22.01 21.69 23.16
N PRO A 609 21.73 22.56 22.15
CA PRO A 609 22.68 22.81 21.06
C PRO A 609 23.98 23.48 21.49
N LYS A 610 23.99 24.14 22.67
CA LYS A 610 25.14 24.92 23.18
C LYS A 610 25.68 24.41 24.52
N SER A 611 25.10 23.35 25.10
CA SER A 611 25.48 22.82 26.40
C SER A 611 25.45 21.29 26.39
N ASP A 612 26.10 20.70 27.37
CA ASP A 612 26.00 19.25 27.58
C ASP A 612 24.61 18.88 28.05
N ALA A 613 24.03 17.87 27.43
CA ALA A 613 22.72 17.36 27.83
C ALA A 613 22.77 16.43 29.04
N LEU A 614 23.96 15.83 29.34
CA LEU A 614 24.12 14.90 30.47
C LEU A 614 23.94 15.63 31.81
N GLY A 615 23.14 15.08 32.71
CA GLY A 615 22.80 15.69 34.00
C GLY A 615 21.75 16.79 33.94
N GLN A 616 21.33 17.23 32.74
CA GLN A 616 20.28 18.25 32.59
C GLN A 616 18.89 17.67 32.84
N HIS A 617 17.95 18.57 33.17
CA HIS A 617 16.56 18.23 33.45
C HIS A 617 15.65 18.56 32.27
N ILE A 618 14.80 17.61 31.96
CA ILE A 618 13.72 17.76 30.95
C ILE A 618 12.37 17.48 31.60
N ARG A 619 11.29 17.98 31.00
CA ARG A 619 9.93 17.84 31.51
C ARG A 619 8.98 17.39 30.39
N TYR A 620 8.04 16.52 30.74
CA TYR A 620 6.92 16.25 29.85
C TYR A 620 6.03 17.49 29.70
N THR A 621 5.58 17.77 28.46
CA THR A 621 4.61 18.88 28.24
C THR A 621 3.22 18.53 28.78
N THR A 622 2.87 17.25 28.75
CA THR A 622 1.63 16.73 29.35
C THR A 622 2.01 15.75 30.45
N PRO A 623 1.52 15.95 31.68
CA PRO A 623 1.84 15.05 32.79
C PRO A 623 1.48 13.61 32.47
N PRO A 624 2.30 12.62 32.84
CA PRO A 624 1.88 11.24 32.88
C PRO A 624 0.70 11.08 33.86
N SER A 625 -0.18 10.11 33.61
CA SER A 625 -1.30 9.81 34.47
C SER A 625 -0.81 9.43 35.88
N GLY A 626 -1.53 9.86 36.92
CA GLY A 626 -1.23 9.48 38.28
C GLY A 626 -0.49 10.51 39.16
N GLY A 627 -0.38 11.80 38.73
CA GLY A 627 0.19 12.89 39.57
C GLY A 627 1.68 12.78 39.82
N SER A 628 2.38 11.95 39.07
CA SER A 628 3.83 11.78 39.18
C SER A 628 4.60 13.03 38.75
N PRO A 629 5.78 13.33 39.33
CA PRO A 629 6.62 14.44 38.89
C PRO A 629 6.92 14.34 37.39
N ASN A 630 6.84 15.47 36.66
CA ASN A 630 7.05 15.51 35.22
C ASN A 630 8.52 15.57 34.82
N ASP A 631 9.41 15.75 35.80
CA ASP A 631 10.82 16.06 35.56
C ASP A 631 11.65 14.78 35.48
N LEU A 632 12.57 14.77 34.53
CA LEU A 632 13.48 13.66 34.26
C LEU A 632 14.91 14.19 34.21
N THR A 633 15.86 13.49 34.85
CA THR A 633 17.30 13.79 34.75
C THR A 633 17.91 12.94 33.62
N ILE A 634 18.62 13.54 32.69
CA ILE A 634 19.33 12.83 31.64
C ILE A 634 20.58 12.15 32.17
N VAL A 635 20.59 10.80 32.17
CA VAL A 635 21.71 10.00 32.68
C VAL A 635 22.55 9.34 31.59
N GLY A 636 22.06 9.34 30.36
CA GLY A 636 22.78 8.76 29.22
C GLY A 636 22.33 9.33 27.87
N ILE A 637 23.25 9.25 26.93
CA ILE A 637 23.00 9.61 25.51
C ILE A 637 23.39 8.43 24.63
N VAL A 638 22.48 8.00 23.77
CA VAL A 638 22.66 6.86 22.86
C VAL A 638 22.80 7.30 21.42
N SER A 639 23.37 6.42 20.59
CA SER A 639 23.46 6.64 19.16
C SER A 639 22.06 6.70 18.53
N LYS A 640 21.92 7.57 17.51
CA LYS A 640 20.68 7.67 16.75
C LYS A 640 20.37 6.35 16.03
N HIS A 641 19.11 5.99 15.99
CA HIS A 641 18.63 4.85 15.25
C HIS A 641 17.22 5.10 14.72
N ARG A 642 16.93 4.51 13.57
CA ARG A 642 15.63 4.66 12.91
C ARG A 642 14.56 3.83 13.62
N HIS A 643 13.32 4.32 13.57
CA HIS A 643 12.14 3.57 14.02
C HIS A 643 11.33 3.03 12.84
N GLU A 644 11.38 3.73 11.71
CA GLU A 644 10.63 3.42 10.50
C GLU A 644 11.56 3.45 9.29
N VAL A 645 11.16 2.73 8.23
CA VAL A 645 11.86 2.77 6.96
C VAL A 645 11.51 4.04 6.21
N LEU A 646 10.21 4.37 6.16
CA LEU A 646 9.70 5.57 5.49
C LEU A 646 9.83 6.77 6.42
N GLY A 647 10.33 7.87 5.89
CA GLY A 647 10.57 9.12 6.61
C GLY A 647 12.00 9.61 6.39
N ASP A 648 12.14 10.90 6.12
CA ASP A 648 13.45 11.51 5.86
C ASP A 648 14.20 11.79 7.16
N GLU A 649 13.47 12.09 8.23
CA GLU A 649 14.06 12.39 9.54
C GLU A 649 14.16 11.16 10.43
N ILE A 650 15.30 11.03 11.11
CA ILE A 650 15.45 10.06 12.20
C ILE A 650 14.65 10.62 13.39
N PRO A 651 13.62 9.90 13.88
CA PRO A 651 12.82 10.39 14.97
C PRO A 651 13.65 10.47 16.25
N ARG A 652 13.39 11.49 17.05
CA ARG A 652 14.01 11.72 18.35
C ARG A 652 13.49 10.69 19.35
N ARG A 653 14.35 10.23 20.24
CA ARG A 653 14.01 9.15 21.16
C ARG A 653 14.22 9.52 22.61
N LEU A 654 13.25 9.08 23.40
CA LEU A 654 13.24 9.17 24.86
C LEU A 654 13.09 7.77 25.46
N PHE A 655 14.05 7.35 26.24
CA PHE A 655 14.00 6.11 26.99
C PHE A 655 13.89 6.41 28.48
N VAL A 656 13.07 5.61 29.18
CA VAL A 656 12.91 5.67 30.62
C VAL A 656 13.01 4.26 31.23
N PRO A 657 13.35 4.13 32.50
CA PRO A 657 13.32 2.85 33.19
C PRO A 657 11.92 2.24 33.21
N PHE A 658 11.82 0.93 33.12
CA PHE A 658 10.55 0.21 33.01
C PHE A 658 9.61 0.52 34.19
N ALA A 659 10.13 0.67 35.41
CA ALA A 659 9.33 1.01 36.58
C ALA A 659 8.63 2.37 36.49
N GLN A 660 9.17 3.32 35.69
CA GLN A 660 8.62 4.67 35.56
C GLN A 660 7.48 4.75 34.52
N ALA A 661 7.33 3.71 33.71
CA ALA A 661 6.28 3.63 32.69
C ALA A 661 5.91 2.16 32.44
N TYR A 662 5.34 1.53 33.45
CA TYR A 662 4.88 0.15 33.39
C TYR A 662 3.88 -0.04 32.23
N SER A 663 4.02 -1.16 31.57
CA SER A 663 3.06 -1.66 30.58
C SER A 663 2.84 -3.16 30.79
N GLY A 664 1.59 -3.59 30.75
CA GLY A 664 1.27 -5.02 30.78
C GLY A 664 1.54 -5.72 29.44
N SER A 665 1.67 -4.96 28.34
CA SER A 665 2.16 -5.47 27.05
C SER A 665 3.66 -5.18 26.95
N VAL A 666 4.47 -6.23 26.85
CA VAL A 666 5.93 -6.15 26.94
C VAL A 666 6.59 -7.12 25.96
N ILE A 667 7.76 -6.73 25.50
CA ILE A 667 8.59 -7.54 24.61
C ILE A 667 9.87 -7.89 25.36
N LEU A 668 10.16 -9.19 25.48
CA LEU A 668 11.44 -9.68 25.96
C LEU A 668 12.35 -9.82 24.74
N GLU A 669 13.32 -8.91 24.64
CA GLU A 669 14.35 -8.94 23.61
C GLU A 669 15.55 -9.70 24.12
N THR A 670 16.00 -10.70 23.37
CA THR A 670 17.11 -11.58 23.74
C THR A 670 18.16 -11.56 22.64
N ARG A 671 19.42 -11.26 22.99
CA ARG A 671 20.58 -11.33 22.11
C ARG A 671 21.38 -12.58 22.37
N LEU A 672 21.67 -13.35 21.33
CA LEU A 672 22.52 -14.51 21.41
C LEU A 672 24.00 -14.14 21.20
N THR A 673 24.91 -14.97 21.71
CA THR A 673 26.34 -14.89 21.43
C THR A 673 26.65 -15.24 19.97
N ARG A 674 25.86 -16.12 19.37
CA ARG A 674 25.88 -16.46 17.95
C ARG A 674 24.78 -15.74 17.18
N ASN A 675 25.11 -15.14 16.05
CA ASN A 675 24.21 -14.28 15.24
C ASN A 675 23.70 -14.95 13.97
N ASP A 676 24.01 -16.24 13.76
CA ASP A 676 23.50 -16.97 12.60
C ASP A 676 22.01 -17.35 12.78
N ARG A 677 21.30 -17.40 11.67
CA ARG A 677 19.84 -17.67 11.68
C ARG A 677 19.49 -19.04 12.25
N ALA A 678 20.36 -20.02 12.08
CA ALA A 678 20.15 -21.37 12.60
C ALA A 678 20.18 -21.39 14.14
N ALA A 679 21.18 -20.74 14.77
CA ALA A 679 21.27 -20.61 16.22
C ALA A 679 20.04 -19.85 16.80
N VAL A 680 19.60 -18.77 16.12
CA VAL A 680 18.42 -18.01 16.52
C VAL A 680 17.17 -18.90 16.49
N THR A 681 16.96 -19.63 15.39
CA THR A 681 15.79 -20.50 15.23
C THR A 681 15.79 -21.65 16.24
N ALA A 682 16.97 -22.24 16.51
CA ALA A 682 17.12 -23.33 17.47
C ALA A 682 16.85 -22.88 18.93
N MET A 683 17.09 -21.60 19.27
CA MET A 683 16.87 -21.08 20.61
C MET A 683 15.39 -20.76 20.93
N ILE A 684 14.56 -20.54 19.92
CA ILE A 684 13.13 -20.18 20.10
C ILE A 684 12.37 -21.20 20.97
N PRO A 685 12.46 -22.52 20.72
CA PRO A 685 11.79 -23.51 21.59
C PRO A 685 12.28 -23.46 23.04
N THR A 686 13.59 -23.25 23.26
CA THR A 686 14.20 -23.14 24.60
C THR A 686 13.64 -21.91 25.34
N ILE A 687 13.61 -20.75 24.69
CA ILE A 687 13.01 -19.54 25.30
C ILE A 687 11.53 -19.80 25.62
N ARG A 688 10.76 -20.38 24.70
CA ARG A 688 9.35 -20.71 24.92
C ARG A 688 9.15 -21.60 26.16
N GLN A 689 9.96 -22.66 26.27
CA GLN A 689 9.91 -23.57 27.41
C GLN A 689 10.30 -22.88 28.71
N THR A 690 11.32 -22.05 28.68
CA THR A 690 11.77 -21.26 29.86
C THR A 690 10.65 -20.33 30.33
N LEU A 691 9.99 -19.62 29.44
CA LEU A 691 8.86 -18.75 29.76
C LEU A 691 7.69 -19.54 30.35
N ARG A 692 7.35 -20.69 29.77
CA ARG A 692 6.29 -21.57 30.28
C ARG A 692 6.62 -22.20 31.66
N ASN A 693 7.89 -22.45 31.94
CA ASN A 693 8.32 -22.93 33.25
C ASN A 693 8.19 -21.87 34.35
N VAL A 694 8.21 -20.57 33.98
CA VAL A 694 7.94 -19.48 34.92
C VAL A 694 6.44 -19.37 35.21
N ASP A 695 5.61 -19.35 34.16
CA ASP A 695 4.16 -19.36 34.29
C ASP A 695 3.55 -20.06 33.08
N PRO A 696 2.93 -21.25 33.27
CA PRO A 696 2.26 -21.99 32.19
C PRO A 696 1.13 -21.21 31.52
N THR A 697 0.53 -20.24 32.23
CA THR A 697 -0.57 -19.41 31.72
C THR A 697 -0.10 -18.10 31.11
N MET A 698 1.22 -17.87 31.02
CA MET A 698 1.80 -16.65 30.48
C MET A 698 1.26 -16.37 29.06
N PRO A 699 0.73 -15.17 28.78
CA PRO A 699 0.15 -14.85 27.48
C PRO A 699 1.27 -14.50 26.46
N ILE A 700 1.93 -15.53 25.93
CA ILE A 700 2.96 -15.41 24.89
C ILE A 700 2.26 -15.32 23.54
N LEU A 701 2.31 -14.16 22.90
CA LEU A 701 1.68 -13.91 21.60
C LEU A 701 2.50 -14.50 20.44
N ARG A 702 3.80 -14.23 20.45
CA ARG A 702 4.74 -14.77 19.45
C ARG A 702 6.16 -14.73 19.96
N ILE A 703 6.99 -15.65 19.46
CA ILE A 703 8.44 -15.61 19.63
C ILE A 703 9.03 -15.76 18.24
N ILE A 704 9.71 -14.73 17.77
CA ILE A 704 10.24 -14.66 16.41
C ILE A 704 11.64 -13.99 16.40
N PRO A 705 12.45 -14.27 15.38
CA PRO A 705 13.69 -13.54 15.17
C PRO A 705 13.43 -12.03 15.02
N PHE A 706 14.24 -11.20 15.64
CA PHE A 706 14.11 -9.74 15.52
C PHE A 706 14.26 -9.26 14.05
N ALA A 707 15.09 -9.95 13.27
CA ALA A 707 15.22 -9.68 11.84
C ALA A 707 13.89 -9.80 11.09
N ASP A 708 13.04 -10.75 11.47
CA ASP A 708 11.75 -10.97 10.81
C ASP A 708 10.75 -9.84 11.12
N ILE A 709 10.84 -9.19 12.30
CA ILE A 709 10.07 -7.98 12.63
C ILE A 709 10.45 -6.84 11.70
N VAL A 710 11.76 -6.64 11.49
CA VAL A 710 12.28 -5.60 10.60
C VAL A 710 11.84 -5.86 9.15
N GLU A 711 11.88 -7.12 8.71
CA GLU A 711 11.49 -7.49 7.35
C GLU A 711 9.98 -7.39 7.10
N SER A 712 9.16 -7.58 8.14
CA SER A 712 7.70 -7.42 8.07
C SER A 712 7.22 -5.97 8.29
N ASN A 713 8.14 -5.00 8.42
CA ASN A 713 7.77 -3.59 8.55
C ASN A 713 6.98 -3.10 7.34
N VAL A 714 5.85 -2.41 7.58
CA VAL A 714 4.93 -1.92 6.55
C VAL A 714 5.63 -1.02 5.54
N GLY A 715 6.51 -0.12 6.01
CA GLY A 715 7.25 0.78 5.13
C GLY A 715 8.21 0.04 4.18
N LEU A 716 8.94 -0.95 4.69
CA LEU A 716 9.83 -1.77 3.86
C LEU A 716 9.03 -2.60 2.85
N TRP A 717 7.92 -3.18 3.29
CA TRP A 717 7.01 -3.90 2.42
C TRP A 717 6.47 -2.99 1.31
N ALA A 718 6.01 -1.77 1.64
CA ALA A 718 5.46 -0.83 0.66
C ALA A 718 6.48 -0.46 -0.42
N VAL A 719 7.73 -0.20 -0.04
CA VAL A 719 8.81 0.10 -1.01
C VAL A 719 9.11 -1.11 -1.90
N ARG A 720 9.19 -2.32 -1.34
CA ARG A 720 9.40 -3.56 -2.09
C ARG A 720 8.22 -3.89 -2.99
N PHE A 721 7.00 -3.74 -2.49
CA PHE A 721 5.78 -3.94 -3.27
C PHE A 721 5.69 -2.98 -4.45
N GLY A 722 6.00 -1.70 -4.24
CA GLY A 722 6.13 -0.71 -5.31
C GLY A 722 7.16 -1.14 -6.36
N ALA A 723 8.34 -1.59 -5.95
CA ALA A 723 9.39 -2.06 -6.87
C ALA A 723 8.93 -3.26 -7.71
N VAL A 724 8.22 -4.23 -7.13
CA VAL A 724 7.65 -5.37 -7.86
C VAL A 724 6.59 -4.89 -8.85
N LEU A 725 5.67 -4.05 -8.40
CA LEU A 725 4.55 -3.57 -9.20
C LEU A 725 5.02 -2.76 -10.42
N PHE A 726 5.89 -1.77 -10.19
CA PHE A 726 6.49 -0.97 -11.26
C PHE A 726 7.43 -1.81 -12.14
N GLY A 727 8.12 -2.79 -11.55
CA GLY A 727 8.94 -3.75 -12.27
C GLY A 727 8.15 -4.56 -13.28
N VAL A 728 6.97 -5.03 -12.93
CA VAL A 728 6.05 -5.74 -13.84
C VAL A 728 5.67 -4.84 -15.01
N PHE A 729 5.32 -3.57 -14.77
CA PHE A 729 5.04 -2.61 -15.83
C PHE A 729 6.26 -2.42 -16.76
N GLY A 730 7.44 -2.27 -16.18
CA GLY A 730 8.69 -2.10 -16.96
C GLY A 730 9.02 -3.30 -17.85
N VAL A 731 8.88 -4.51 -17.32
CA VAL A 731 9.12 -5.75 -18.09
C VAL A 731 8.10 -5.90 -19.22
N ILE A 732 6.82 -5.66 -18.94
CA ILE A 732 5.77 -5.72 -19.97
C ILE A 732 6.00 -4.68 -21.05
N ALA A 733 6.32 -3.44 -20.69
CA ALA A 733 6.65 -2.38 -21.64
C ALA A 733 7.86 -2.74 -22.51
N LEU A 734 8.91 -3.33 -21.93
CA LEU A 734 10.08 -3.81 -22.67
C LEU A 734 9.72 -4.89 -23.69
N LEU A 735 8.94 -5.89 -23.27
CA LEU A 735 8.50 -6.98 -24.15
C LEU A 735 7.61 -6.46 -25.29
N LEU A 736 6.65 -5.59 -24.96
CA LEU A 736 5.76 -4.97 -25.94
C LEU A 736 6.55 -4.11 -26.92
N ALA A 737 7.57 -3.35 -26.46
CA ALA A 737 8.45 -2.57 -27.34
C ALA A 737 9.21 -3.46 -28.32
N ALA A 738 9.79 -4.54 -27.84
CA ALA A 738 10.54 -5.49 -28.66
C ALA A 738 9.64 -6.12 -29.75
N VAL A 739 8.42 -6.57 -29.36
CA VAL A 739 7.44 -7.15 -30.29
C VAL A 739 7.01 -6.13 -31.36
N GLY A 740 6.74 -4.89 -30.97
CA GLY A 740 6.29 -3.84 -31.89
C GLY A 740 7.38 -3.44 -32.89
N VAL A 741 8.60 -3.23 -32.42
CA VAL A 741 9.75 -2.92 -33.29
C VAL A 741 10.00 -4.06 -34.26
N TYR A 742 10.01 -5.31 -33.79
CA TYR A 742 10.18 -6.49 -34.62
C TYR A 742 9.10 -6.59 -35.72
N GLY A 743 7.83 -6.42 -35.33
CA GLY A 743 6.71 -6.50 -36.28
C GLY A 743 6.79 -5.48 -37.41
N VAL A 744 7.11 -4.20 -37.06
CA VAL A 744 7.23 -3.15 -38.09
C VAL A 744 8.45 -3.35 -38.98
N LYS A 745 9.59 -3.79 -38.41
CA LYS A 745 10.79 -4.03 -39.19
C LYS A 745 10.68 -5.25 -40.08
N ALA A 746 10.11 -6.36 -39.57
CA ALA A 746 9.85 -7.56 -40.38
C ALA A 746 8.95 -7.24 -41.59
N TYR A 747 7.90 -6.45 -41.35
CA TYR A 747 7.03 -5.98 -42.42
C TYR A 747 7.74 -5.06 -43.43
N SER A 748 8.53 -4.09 -42.96
CA SER A 748 9.28 -3.16 -43.83
C SER A 748 10.25 -3.90 -44.76
N VAL A 749 10.91 -4.94 -44.25
CA VAL A 749 11.78 -5.82 -45.03
C VAL A 749 10.99 -6.61 -46.06
N ALA A 750 9.85 -7.22 -45.66
CA ALA A 750 9.01 -8.01 -46.58
C ALA A 750 8.50 -7.18 -47.77
N ARG A 751 8.12 -5.91 -47.53
CA ARG A 751 7.66 -5.01 -48.63
C ARG A 751 8.79 -4.57 -49.56
N ARG A 752 10.02 -4.53 -49.08
CA ARG A 752 11.19 -4.10 -49.88
C ARG A 752 12.00 -5.27 -50.43
N THR A 753 11.46 -6.51 -50.38
CA THR A 753 12.14 -7.73 -50.81
C THR A 753 12.59 -7.61 -52.29
N ARG A 754 11.73 -7.07 -53.19
CA ARG A 754 12.04 -6.86 -54.58
C ARG A 754 13.12 -5.78 -54.78
N GLU A 755 13.05 -4.62 -54.05
CA GLU A 755 14.06 -3.56 -54.07
C GLU A 755 15.43 -4.10 -53.60
N ILE A 756 15.40 -4.90 -52.50
CA ILE A 756 16.59 -5.57 -51.94
C ILE A 756 17.15 -6.55 -52.97
N GLY A 757 16.30 -7.33 -53.63
CA GLY A 757 16.67 -8.29 -54.70
C GLY A 757 17.33 -7.60 -55.86
N ILE A 758 16.75 -6.51 -56.36
CA ILE A 758 17.34 -5.70 -57.48
C ILE A 758 18.71 -5.15 -57.09
N ARG A 759 18.83 -4.56 -55.88
CA ARG A 759 20.14 -4.04 -55.42
C ARG A 759 21.21 -5.13 -55.32
N MET A 760 20.84 -6.31 -54.81
CA MET A 760 21.74 -7.45 -54.75
C MET A 760 22.10 -8.00 -56.10
N ALA A 761 21.16 -8.00 -57.08
CA ALA A 761 21.44 -8.35 -58.47
C ALA A 761 22.38 -7.34 -59.14
N LEU A 762 22.34 -6.05 -58.78
CA LEU A 762 23.24 -4.96 -59.21
C LEU A 762 24.54 -4.91 -58.44
N GLY A 763 24.86 -5.89 -57.58
CA GLY A 763 26.16 -6.04 -56.89
C GLY A 763 26.24 -5.51 -55.47
N ALA A 764 25.12 -5.11 -54.85
CA ALA A 764 25.11 -4.73 -53.44
C ALA A 764 25.42 -5.94 -52.54
N GLY A 765 26.41 -5.82 -51.67
CA GLY A 765 26.79 -6.85 -50.73
C GLY A 765 25.77 -7.06 -49.60
N ARG A 766 25.77 -8.23 -48.98
CA ARG A 766 24.92 -8.54 -47.81
C ARG A 766 25.10 -7.50 -46.69
N ARG A 767 26.34 -7.00 -46.52
CA ARG A 767 26.68 -6.00 -45.50
C ARG A 767 26.03 -4.65 -45.77
N ASP A 768 25.89 -4.28 -47.05
CA ASP A 768 25.28 -3.00 -47.45
C ASP A 768 23.80 -2.97 -47.15
N ILE A 769 23.10 -4.09 -47.47
CA ILE A 769 21.67 -4.26 -47.15
C ILE A 769 21.45 -4.29 -45.64
N PHE A 770 22.31 -5.01 -44.93
CA PHE A 770 22.24 -5.06 -43.47
C PHE A 770 22.38 -3.68 -42.82
N THR A 771 23.44 -2.95 -43.25
CA THR A 771 23.73 -1.59 -42.74
C THR A 771 22.63 -0.60 -43.07
N LEU A 772 22.01 -0.70 -44.25
CA LEU A 772 20.90 0.16 -44.66
C LEU A 772 19.71 0.03 -43.70
N ILE A 773 19.32 -1.22 -43.37
CA ILE A 773 18.17 -1.52 -42.47
C ILE A 773 18.50 -1.14 -41.03
N MET A 774 19.69 -1.48 -40.56
CA MET A 774 20.15 -1.19 -39.21
C MET A 774 20.29 0.31 -38.96
N LYS A 775 20.90 1.07 -39.89
CA LYS A 775 21.03 2.53 -39.73
C LYS A 775 19.70 3.24 -39.51
N GLN A 776 18.68 2.84 -40.27
CA GLN A 776 17.32 3.37 -40.07
C GLN A 776 16.73 2.95 -38.71
N GLY A 777 17.00 1.72 -38.25
CA GLY A 777 16.57 1.24 -36.95
C GLY A 777 17.23 1.99 -35.78
N VAL A 778 18.57 2.19 -35.87
CA VAL A 778 19.34 2.92 -34.87
C VAL A 778 18.86 4.37 -34.76
N LEU A 779 18.69 5.06 -35.87
CA LEU A 779 18.24 6.46 -35.86
C LEU A 779 16.85 6.62 -35.25
N GLN A 780 15.89 5.73 -35.60
CA GLN A 780 14.53 5.74 -35.04
C GLN A 780 14.54 5.46 -33.55
N THR A 781 15.32 4.47 -33.11
CA THR A 781 15.46 4.14 -31.68
C THR A 781 16.10 5.29 -30.91
N ALA A 782 17.15 5.93 -31.45
CA ALA A 782 17.80 7.07 -30.79
C ALA A 782 16.87 8.27 -30.62
N CYS A 783 16.09 8.63 -31.67
CA CYS A 783 15.10 9.70 -31.57
C CYS A 783 14.00 9.39 -30.56
N ALA A 784 13.51 8.14 -30.57
CA ALA A 784 12.48 7.69 -29.64
C ALA A 784 12.98 7.68 -28.19
N LEU A 785 14.23 7.24 -27.96
CA LEU A 785 14.86 7.31 -26.64
C LEU A 785 15.02 8.76 -26.18
N GLY A 786 15.39 9.70 -27.07
CA GLY A 786 15.46 11.13 -26.74
C GLY A 786 14.14 11.69 -26.22
N VAL A 787 13.04 11.41 -26.92
CA VAL A 787 11.68 11.78 -26.46
C VAL A 787 11.32 11.04 -25.16
N GLY A 788 11.64 9.76 -25.09
CA GLY A 788 11.42 8.92 -23.93
C GLY A 788 12.14 9.43 -22.67
N VAL A 789 13.36 9.94 -22.81
CA VAL A 789 14.11 10.58 -21.70
C VAL A 789 13.36 11.80 -21.16
N LEU A 790 12.82 12.65 -22.02
CA LEU A 790 12.04 13.81 -21.59
C LEU A 790 10.78 13.38 -20.80
N LEU A 791 10.05 12.39 -21.31
CA LEU A 791 8.89 11.84 -20.63
C LEU A 791 9.28 11.17 -19.30
N ALA A 792 10.37 10.42 -19.28
CA ALA A 792 10.89 9.73 -18.10
C ALA A 792 11.28 10.73 -17.00
N LEU A 793 11.97 11.80 -17.32
CA LEU A 793 12.32 12.87 -16.37
C LEU A 793 11.09 13.62 -15.86
N GLY A 794 10.08 13.84 -16.72
CA GLY A 794 8.79 14.41 -16.32
C GLY A 794 8.08 13.53 -15.31
N LEU A 795 7.94 12.24 -15.60
CA LEU A 795 7.30 11.28 -14.68
C LEU A 795 8.12 11.08 -13.40
N GLY A 796 9.45 11.07 -13.47
CA GLY A 796 10.32 10.99 -12.29
C GLY A 796 10.04 12.10 -11.29
N ARG A 797 9.80 13.35 -11.75
CA ARG A 797 9.40 14.47 -10.88
C ARG A 797 8.03 14.26 -10.24
N VAL A 798 7.08 13.70 -10.99
CA VAL A 798 5.75 13.36 -10.46
C VAL A 798 5.86 12.27 -9.37
N LEU A 799 6.76 11.31 -9.55
CA LEU A 799 7.01 10.23 -8.61
C LEU A 799 7.84 10.65 -7.39
N ALA A 800 8.42 11.85 -7.36
CA ALA A 800 9.41 12.27 -6.37
C ALA A 800 9.00 11.99 -4.92
N GLN A 801 7.73 12.25 -4.58
CA GLN A 801 7.20 12.04 -3.22
C GLN A 801 7.03 10.56 -2.83
N MET A 802 7.04 9.65 -3.81
CA MET A 802 6.90 8.21 -3.58
C MET A 802 8.24 7.47 -3.58
N LEU A 803 9.32 8.16 -3.95
CA LEU A 803 10.64 7.55 -4.07
C LEU A 803 11.38 7.56 -2.74
N TYR A 804 11.88 6.40 -2.33
CA TYR A 804 12.68 6.28 -1.13
C TYR A 804 14.16 6.60 -1.40
N GLN A 805 14.65 7.76 -0.95
CA GLN A 805 16.05 8.18 -1.03
C GLN A 805 16.71 8.08 -2.42
N VAL A 806 15.93 8.18 -3.49
CA VAL A 806 16.41 8.15 -4.88
C VAL A 806 16.06 9.47 -5.53
N SER A 807 17.03 10.07 -6.24
CA SER A 807 16.75 11.27 -7.03
C SER A 807 15.72 10.95 -8.13
N PRO A 808 14.71 11.83 -8.35
CA PRO A 808 13.78 11.69 -9.46
C PRO A 808 14.42 11.66 -10.84
N THR A 809 15.64 12.16 -10.93
CA THR A 809 16.44 12.22 -12.16
C THR A 809 17.66 11.31 -12.11
N ASP A 810 17.58 10.20 -11.36
CA ASP A 810 18.72 9.31 -11.14
C ASP A 810 19.38 8.85 -12.45
N PRO A 811 20.66 9.21 -12.70
CA PRO A 811 21.31 8.97 -13.98
C PRO A 811 21.59 7.48 -14.22
N ALA A 812 21.78 6.69 -13.17
CA ALA A 812 22.05 5.27 -13.32
C ALA A 812 20.76 4.50 -13.69
N ALA A 813 19.62 4.83 -13.08
CA ALA A 813 18.33 4.26 -13.48
C ALA A 813 18.03 4.63 -14.95
N LEU A 814 18.26 5.89 -15.34
CA LEU A 814 18.02 6.36 -16.70
C LEU A 814 18.95 5.68 -17.72
N GLY A 815 20.24 5.58 -17.40
CA GLY A 815 21.23 4.94 -18.24
C GLY A 815 20.95 3.46 -18.46
N VAL A 816 20.68 2.70 -17.39
CA VAL A 816 20.36 1.27 -17.46
C VAL A 816 19.07 1.04 -18.25
N SER A 817 18.00 1.80 -17.97
CA SER A 817 16.73 1.68 -18.69
C SER A 817 16.88 1.98 -20.18
N SER A 818 17.62 3.05 -20.52
CA SER A 818 17.88 3.42 -21.92
C SER A 818 18.72 2.37 -22.65
N LEU A 819 19.73 1.80 -21.99
CA LEU A 819 20.58 0.75 -22.53
C LEU A 819 19.77 -0.55 -22.76
N LEU A 820 18.99 -0.98 -21.77
CA LEU A 820 18.18 -2.20 -21.89
C LEU A 820 17.15 -2.09 -23.02
N LEU A 821 16.42 -0.97 -23.07
CA LEU A 821 15.42 -0.77 -24.11
C LEU A 821 16.05 -0.56 -25.49
N GLY A 822 17.15 0.17 -25.56
CA GLY A 822 17.93 0.35 -26.78
C GLY A 822 18.46 -0.98 -27.32
N ALA A 823 19.04 -1.80 -26.48
CA ALA A 823 19.52 -3.14 -26.82
C ALA A 823 18.36 -4.04 -27.31
N ALA A 824 17.22 -4.06 -26.61
CA ALA A 824 16.05 -4.83 -27.02
C ALA A 824 15.49 -4.37 -28.39
N ALA A 825 15.41 -3.06 -28.63
CA ALA A 825 14.97 -2.49 -29.91
C ALA A 825 15.94 -2.81 -31.05
N LEU A 826 17.24 -2.75 -30.80
CA LEU A 826 18.25 -3.10 -31.79
C LEU A 826 18.26 -4.61 -32.10
N LEU A 827 18.11 -5.46 -31.10
CA LEU A 827 17.96 -6.91 -31.29
C LEU A 827 16.70 -7.23 -32.10
N ALA A 828 15.58 -6.52 -31.82
CA ALA A 828 14.35 -6.64 -32.60
C ALA A 828 14.52 -6.20 -34.06
N CYS A 829 15.40 -5.25 -34.35
CA CYS A 829 15.77 -4.86 -35.72
C CYS A 829 16.72 -5.87 -36.39
N TYR A 830 17.63 -6.48 -35.63
CA TYR A 830 18.65 -7.39 -36.14
C TYR A 830 18.08 -8.62 -36.84
N LEU A 831 17.09 -9.28 -36.24
CA LEU A 831 16.51 -10.51 -36.79
C LEU A 831 15.89 -10.30 -38.20
N PRO A 832 15.05 -9.29 -38.45
CA PRO A 832 14.55 -8.98 -39.81
C PRO A 832 15.67 -8.57 -40.77
N ALA A 833 16.64 -7.78 -40.32
CA ALA A 833 17.77 -7.37 -41.14
C ALA A 833 18.60 -8.56 -41.62
N ARG A 834 18.89 -9.51 -40.73
CA ARG A 834 19.60 -10.75 -41.07
C ARG A 834 18.78 -11.64 -42.03
N ARG A 835 17.46 -11.69 -41.90
CA ARG A 835 16.61 -12.42 -42.85
C ARG A 835 16.64 -11.78 -44.24
N ALA A 836 16.63 -10.43 -44.32
CA ALA A 836 16.74 -9.71 -45.59
C ALA A 836 18.03 -10.02 -46.37
N THR A 837 19.15 -10.23 -45.69
CA THR A 837 20.45 -10.53 -46.37
C THR A 837 20.52 -11.99 -46.90
N ARG A 838 19.57 -12.83 -46.58
CA ARG A 838 19.48 -14.23 -47.06
C ARG A 838 18.48 -14.43 -48.20
N VAL A 839 17.86 -13.37 -48.69
CA VAL A 839 16.93 -13.44 -49.83
C VAL A 839 17.73 -13.73 -51.11
N SER A 840 17.35 -14.78 -51.82
CA SER A 840 17.94 -15.07 -53.15
C SER A 840 17.44 -14.04 -54.17
N PRO A 841 18.31 -13.39 -54.95
CA PRO A 841 17.94 -12.44 -56.00
C PRO A 841 16.97 -13.08 -57.03
N MET A 842 17.18 -14.36 -57.37
CA MET A 842 16.33 -15.10 -58.29
C MET A 842 14.91 -15.35 -57.78
N THR A 843 14.75 -15.65 -56.48
CA THR A 843 13.43 -15.79 -55.88
C THR A 843 12.72 -14.45 -55.71
N ALA A 844 13.47 -13.38 -55.37
CA ALA A 844 12.91 -12.02 -55.25
C ALA A 844 12.38 -11.43 -56.58
N LEU A 845 12.95 -11.83 -57.72
CA LEU A 845 12.51 -11.40 -59.01
C LEU A 845 11.39 -12.29 -59.64
N ARG A 846 11.25 -13.53 -59.15
CA ARG A 846 10.20 -14.50 -59.59
C ARG A 846 8.88 -14.41 -58.78
N THR A 847 8.83 -13.68 -57.70
CA THR A 847 7.56 -13.47 -56.95
C THR A 847 6.72 -12.42 -57.65
N GLU A 848 5.88 -12.84 -58.60
CA GLU A 848 4.77 -12.08 -59.14
C GLU A 848 3.64 -11.81 -58.15
#